data_1d3fa5ab165c0e1b6de9e5320aaa66c5
#
_entry.id   1d3fa5ab165c0e1b6de9e5320aaa66c5
#
_cell.length_a   1.000
_cell.length_b   1.000
_cell.length_c   1.000
_cell.angle_alpha   90.00
_cell.angle_beta   90.00
_cell.angle_gamma   90.00
#
_symmetry.space_group_name_H-M   'P 1'
#
loop_
_entity.id
_entity.type
_entity.pdbx_description
1 polymer ?
#
loop_
_entity_poly.entity_id
_entity_poly.type
_entity_poly.pdbx_seq_one_letter_code
_entity_poly.pdbx_strand_id
1 'polypeptide(L)'
;VGDVGIGGHNPIRIQSMTTSDTQDTKSSVKQILDLTNAGCEIVRLTVPSMADAENLINIRSELKKVNCKTPLVADIHFTPTVALKVVEYVEKVRINPGNFADKKKFAVREYTDAEYKEELSRIAETFIPLVKRCKELGVAMRIGTNHGSLSDRIMNRYGDTPAGMCESALEFIRIAESEGYKDIIVSMKSSNPIIMVEAYRLLVSKFLEHDTDYPLHLGVTEAGNGADGRIKSSIGIGSLLEDGIGDTIRVSLTEDAVHEIPVAKRLVEKYNTLFKKQLDREKSIPVPPAITVADNTSYSEFRNPFQYERFYSSSVPIGDLRIGEKFPIRVETALDIDTATSEGLEKLVADQTKINENVKHEIFSFLLQNEKELDKLLLLKKACKVKIPFSANLGAFDSRILEHSHSLLQFDKIVFNPFHYNFRSQNFILFLKSFQDRQKTCEFKILAEDLSVVPDLVKVLQENRLTNIIFSLETKEILLDYRKLGFLLQNSEFPILLFGKFENLEDALYGASVGIGGVFVDGIGDAIRLVAENANANEVLNLCFDILQATRLRTSKTEFISCPSCGRTLFDLQETTARIKKATGHLVGVKIAIMGCIVNGPGEMADADFGYVGAGPGKVHLYYGKEIVAKGIPSEQADEKLIELIKEKGMWKEP
;
A
#
# COMPACT_ATOMS: atom_id res chain seq x y z
N VAL A 1 19.36 10.39 -15.00
CA VAL A 1 18.97 11.72 -14.50
C VAL A 1 20.22 12.37 -13.95
N GLY A 2 20.83 13.27 -14.74
CA GLY A 2 22.20 13.71 -14.48
C GLY A 2 23.16 12.50 -14.39
N ASP A 3 23.98 12.48 -13.34
CA ASP A 3 24.91 11.36 -13.09
C ASP A 3 24.25 10.19 -12.33
N VAL A 4 22.95 10.25 -12.00
CA VAL A 4 22.24 9.20 -11.28
C VAL A 4 21.52 8.28 -12.27
N GLY A 5 22.04 7.05 -12.43
CA GLY A 5 21.43 6.02 -13.26
C GLY A 5 20.13 5.49 -12.62
N ILE A 6 19.10 5.25 -13.45
CA ILE A 6 17.79 4.72 -13.07
C ILE A 6 17.42 3.58 -14.00
N GLY A 7 16.92 2.49 -13.47
CA GLY A 7 16.58 1.28 -14.22
C GLY A 7 17.79 0.46 -14.64
N GLY A 8 17.58 -0.63 -15.35
CA GLY A 8 18.62 -1.55 -15.79
C GLY A 8 19.44 -2.08 -14.61
N HIS A 9 20.76 -1.89 -14.68
CA HIS A 9 21.69 -2.37 -13.64
C HIS A 9 21.92 -1.36 -12.49
N ASN A 10 21.01 -0.41 -12.28
CA ASN A 10 21.10 0.55 -11.20
C ASN A 10 20.23 0.11 -10.00
N PRO A 11 20.64 0.44 -8.76
CA PRO A 11 19.78 0.20 -7.60
C PRO A 11 18.52 1.08 -7.65
N ILE A 12 17.49 0.66 -6.92
CA ILE A 12 16.26 1.45 -6.75
C ILE A 12 16.62 2.77 -6.06
N ARG A 13 16.27 3.89 -6.69
CA ARG A 13 16.64 5.23 -6.24
C ARG A 13 15.60 5.88 -5.35
N ILE A 14 16.05 6.63 -4.37
CA ILE A 14 15.19 7.37 -3.44
C ILE A 14 15.04 8.81 -3.92
N GLN A 15 13.80 9.22 -4.15
CA GLN A 15 13.44 10.59 -4.48
C GLN A 15 12.52 11.18 -3.41
N SER A 16 12.69 12.48 -3.10
CA SER A 16 11.73 13.26 -2.32
C SER A 16 11.55 14.66 -2.96
N MET A 17 10.82 15.57 -2.28
CA MET A 17 10.61 16.89 -2.82
C MET A 17 10.61 17.95 -1.72
N THR A 18 10.96 19.18 -2.12
CA THR A 18 10.88 20.36 -1.24
C THR A 18 9.44 20.77 -0.99
N THR A 19 9.20 21.35 0.16
CA THR A 19 7.93 21.98 0.54
C THR A 19 8.02 23.51 0.52
N SER A 20 9.24 24.06 0.41
CA SER A 20 9.48 25.51 0.29
C SER A 20 8.88 26.10 -0.98
N ASP A 21 8.58 27.39 -0.93
CA ASP A 21 8.33 28.18 -2.13
C ASP A 21 9.60 28.19 -3.00
N THR A 22 9.46 27.81 -4.28
CA THR A 22 10.61 27.76 -5.21
C THR A 22 11.15 29.18 -5.50
N GLN A 23 10.41 30.25 -5.26
CA GLN A 23 10.90 31.62 -5.34
C GLN A 23 11.78 32.02 -4.15
N ASP A 24 11.68 31.30 -3.01
CA ASP A 24 12.61 31.46 -1.88
C ASP A 24 13.85 30.58 -2.08
N THR A 25 14.88 31.18 -2.67
CA THR A 25 16.16 30.52 -2.93
C THR A 25 16.77 29.93 -1.66
N LYS A 26 16.76 30.66 -0.55
CA LYS A 26 17.44 30.26 0.69
C LYS A 26 16.76 29.03 1.32
N SER A 27 15.45 29.06 1.43
CA SER A 27 14.68 27.95 1.99
C SER A 27 14.75 26.72 1.08
N SER A 28 14.67 26.90 -0.23
CA SER A 28 14.77 25.82 -1.22
C SER A 28 16.14 25.14 -1.18
N VAL A 29 17.23 25.90 -1.17
CA VAL A 29 18.60 25.38 -1.07
C VAL A 29 18.78 24.62 0.24
N LYS A 30 18.31 25.18 1.37
CA LYS A 30 18.39 24.52 2.67
C LYS A 30 17.70 23.15 2.63
N GLN A 31 16.45 23.08 2.16
CA GLN A 31 15.72 21.81 2.09
C GLN A 31 16.36 20.81 1.12
N ILE A 32 16.90 21.23 -0.01
CA ILE A 32 17.64 20.35 -0.92
C ILE A 32 18.85 19.74 -0.22
N LEU A 33 19.61 20.53 0.54
CA LEU A 33 20.78 20.05 1.29
C LEU A 33 20.37 19.12 2.43
N ASP A 34 19.31 19.44 3.17
CA ASP A 34 18.78 18.61 4.26
C ASP A 34 18.36 17.24 3.71
N LEU A 35 17.62 17.20 2.60
CA LEU A 35 17.20 15.97 1.92
C LEU A 35 18.40 15.17 1.40
N THR A 36 19.37 15.84 0.76
CA THR A 36 20.60 15.21 0.26
C THR A 36 21.40 14.58 1.39
N ASN A 37 21.56 15.30 2.50
CA ASN A 37 22.27 14.80 3.69
C ASN A 37 21.57 13.62 4.36
N ALA A 38 20.23 13.57 4.30
CA ALA A 38 19.47 12.43 4.76
C ALA A 38 19.61 11.19 3.85
N GLY A 39 20.14 11.38 2.61
CA GLY A 39 20.38 10.34 1.62
C GLY A 39 19.33 10.27 0.52
N CYS A 40 18.64 11.38 0.26
CA CYS A 40 17.83 11.53 -0.95
C CYS A 40 18.76 11.65 -2.16
N GLU A 41 18.52 10.85 -3.19
CA GLU A 41 19.40 10.79 -4.37
C GLU A 41 18.93 11.73 -5.48
N ILE A 42 17.66 12.12 -5.48
CA ILE A 42 17.05 12.98 -6.50
C ILE A 42 16.04 13.89 -5.77
N VAL A 43 16.14 15.21 -5.91
CA VAL A 43 15.25 16.15 -5.26
C VAL A 43 14.33 16.85 -6.27
N ARG A 44 13.02 16.88 -5.98
CA ARG A 44 12.00 17.52 -6.82
C ARG A 44 11.53 18.84 -6.20
N LEU A 45 11.40 19.85 -7.05
CA LEU A 45 10.79 21.15 -6.73
C LEU A 45 9.52 21.36 -7.54
N THR A 46 8.55 22.08 -6.98
CA THR A 46 7.38 22.54 -7.75
C THR A 46 7.75 23.79 -8.53
N VAL A 47 7.39 23.85 -9.83
CA VAL A 47 7.65 25.01 -10.68
C VAL A 47 6.35 25.41 -11.39
N PRO A 48 5.42 26.08 -10.68
CA PRO A 48 4.11 26.40 -11.23
C PRO A 48 4.10 27.63 -12.17
N SER A 49 5.08 28.54 -12.07
CA SER A 49 5.12 29.80 -12.80
C SER A 49 6.46 30.08 -13.47
N MET A 50 6.51 31.09 -14.32
CA MET A 50 7.74 31.55 -14.95
C MET A 50 8.73 32.10 -13.92
N ALA A 51 8.25 32.79 -12.89
CA ALA A 51 9.09 33.32 -11.81
C ALA A 51 9.82 32.21 -11.05
N ASP A 52 9.12 31.07 -10.79
CA ASP A 52 9.74 29.90 -10.18
C ASP A 52 10.82 29.28 -11.09
N ALA A 53 10.55 29.24 -12.41
CA ALA A 53 11.48 28.72 -13.40
C ALA A 53 12.76 29.60 -13.48
N GLU A 54 12.61 30.91 -13.46
CA GLU A 54 13.73 31.84 -13.46
C GLU A 54 14.55 31.75 -12.17
N ASN A 55 13.92 31.54 -11.02
CA ASN A 55 14.63 31.42 -9.75
C ASN A 55 15.46 30.11 -9.63
N LEU A 56 15.23 29.10 -10.46
CA LEU A 56 16.08 27.92 -10.51
C LEU A 56 17.55 28.25 -10.81
N ILE A 57 17.81 29.33 -11.54
CA ILE A 57 19.17 29.82 -11.81
C ILE A 57 19.87 30.15 -10.50
N ASN A 58 19.19 30.87 -9.60
CA ASN A 58 19.73 31.24 -8.30
C ASN A 58 19.92 30.03 -7.40
N ILE A 59 18.95 29.12 -7.35
CA ILE A 59 19.05 27.86 -6.59
C ILE A 59 20.26 27.04 -7.07
N ARG A 60 20.41 26.89 -8.38
CA ARG A 60 21.57 26.19 -8.97
C ARG A 60 22.91 26.83 -8.62
N SER A 61 22.96 28.17 -8.69
CA SER A 61 24.16 28.92 -8.34
C SER A 61 24.59 28.69 -6.89
N GLU A 62 23.64 28.73 -5.95
CA GLU A 62 23.92 28.47 -4.53
C GLU A 62 24.34 27.01 -4.26
N LEU A 63 23.67 26.02 -4.87
CA LEU A 63 24.04 24.62 -4.76
C LEU A 63 25.43 24.33 -5.31
N LYS A 64 25.83 25.00 -6.39
CA LYS A 64 27.16 24.89 -6.97
C LYS A 64 28.26 25.41 -6.02
N LYS A 65 27.98 26.48 -5.27
CA LYS A 65 28.94 27.05 -4.28
C LYS A 65 29.29 26.04 -3.19
N VAL A 66 28.34 25.17 -2.81
CA VAL A 66 28.52 24.14 -1.79
C VAL A 66 28.82 22.75 -2.39
N ASN A 67 29.12 22.68 -3.69
CA ASN A 67 29.41 21.45 -4.44
C ASN A 67 28.31 20.36 -4.31
N CYS A 68 27.04 20.76 -4.19
CA CYS A 68 25.93 19.82 -4.21
C CYS A 68 25.66 19.38 -5.66
N LYS A 69 25.76 18.05 -5.90
CA LYS A 69 25.57 17.42 -7.22
C LYS A 69 24.23 16.70 -7.37
N THR A 70 23.38 16.74 -6.34
CA THR A 70 22.08 16.05 -6.36
C THR A 70 21.23 16.56 -7.52
N PRO A 71 20.79 15.69 -8.43
CA PRO A 71 19.92 16.05 -9.55
C PRO A 71 18.62 16.68 -9.09
N LEU A 72 18.18 17.71 -9.81
CA LEU A 72 16.92 18.39 -9.56
C LEU A 72 15.87 17.97 -10.58
N VAL A 73 14.62 17.91 -10.12
CA VAL A 73 13.45 17.63 -10.94
C VAL A 73 12.48 18.81 -10.85
N ALA A 74 12.12 19.38 -11.96
CA ALA A 74 11.05 20.38 -12.03
C ALA A 74 9.68 19.71 -12.23
N ASP A 75 8.75 19.99 -11.34
CA ASP A 75 7.37 19.49 -11.38
C ASP A 75 6.45 20.52 -12.04
N ILE A 76 6.11 20.28 -13.32
CA ILE A 76 5.32 21.18 -14.16
C ILE A 76 3.91 20.63 -14.31
N HIS A 77 2.89 21.44 -13.99
CA HIS A 77 1.50 20.99 -14.06
C HIS A 77 0.74 21.47 -15.31
N PHE A 78 0.68 22.80 -15.54
CA PHE A 78 -0.30 23.35 -16.48
C PHE A 78 0.31 24.18 -17.62
N THR A 79 1.60 24.49 -17.58
CA THR A 79 2.15 25.54 -18.43
C THR A 79 3.31 25.03 -19.29
N PRO A 80 3.06 24.65 -20.56
CA PRO A 80 4.10 24.15 -21.45
C PRO A 80 5.29 25.11 -21.63
N THR A 81 5.05 26.43 -21.62
CA THR A 81 6.12 27.46 -21.74
C THR A 81 7.06 27.45 -20.53
N VAL A 82 6.55 27.18 -19.32
CA VAL A 82 7.38 27.04 -18.12
C VAL A 82 8.24 25.76 -18.26
N ALA A 83 7.67 24.66 -18.77
CA ALA A 83 8.41 23.44 -19.01
C ALA A 83 9.59 23.64 -19.96
N LEU A 84 9.41 24.38 -21.06
CA LEU A 84 10.47 24.74 -22.01
C LEU A 84 11.59 25.58 -21.37
N LYS A 85 11.26 26.40 -20.39
CA LYS A 85 12.26 27.23 -19.68
C LYS A 85 13.08 26.42 -18.68
N VAL A 86 12.44 25.56 -17.91
CA VAL A 86 13.11 24.84 -16.79
C VAL A 86 14.10 23.79 -17.25
N VAL A 87 13.95 23.21 -18.45
CA VAL A 87 14.88 22.17 -18.97
C VAL A 87 16.33 22.65 -19.06
N GLU A 88 16.57 23.96 -19.04
CA GLU A 88 17.91 24.54 -19.00
C GLU A 88 18.58 24.44 -17.61
N TYR A 89 17.81 24.14 -16.57
CA TYR A 89 18.27 24.27 -15.17
C TYR A 89 18.08 22.99 -14.34
N VAL A 90 17.50 21.92 -14.91
CA VAL A 90 17.24 20.66 -14.20
C VAL A 90 17.67 19.45 -15.01
N GLU A 91 17.91 18.34 -14.33
CA GLU A 91 18.25 17.06 -14.96
C GLU A 91 17.03 16.24 -15.33
N LYS A 92 15.85 16.61 -14.80
CA LYS A 92 14.59 15.96 -15.15
C LYS A 92 13.41 16.90 -15.06
N VAL A 93 12.48 16.80 -16.00
CA VAL A 93 11.17 17.47 -15.92
C VAL A 93 10.10 16.41 -15.63
N ARG A 94 9.08 16.76 -14.83
CA ARG A 94 7.88 15.95 -14.65
C ARG A 94 6.68 16.66 -15.21
N ILE A 95 5.96 15.99 -16.06
CA ILE A 95 4.65 16.43 -16.56
C ILE A 95 3.54 15.48 -16.08
N ASN A 96 2.31 15.99 -15.97
CA ASN A 96 1.11 15.19 -15.79
C ASN A 96 0.28 15.27 -17.07
N PRO A 97 0.11 14.16 -17.82
CA PRO A 97 -0.63 14.12 -19.07
C PRO A 97 -1.98 14.85 -19.01
N GLY A 98 -2.79 14.54 -18.00
CA GLY A 98 -4.14 15.10 -17.87
C GLY A 98 -4.20 16.61 -17.53
N ASN A 99 -3.07 17.26 -17.22
CA ASN A 99 -3.01 18.66 -16.86
C ASN A 99 -2.10 19.50 -17.78
N PHE A 100 -1.16 18.85 -18.48
CA PHE A 100 -0.11 19.54 -19.23
C PHE A 100 -0.59 20.08 -20.58
N ALA A 101 -1.12 19.22 -21.41
CA ALA A 101 -1.58 19.55 -22.77
C ALA A 101 -3.05 19.20 -23.00
N ASP A 102 -3.56 18.25 -22.24
CA ASP A 102 -4.92 17.78 -22.29
C ASP A 102 -5.77 18.58 -21.27
N LYS A 103 -6.71 19.38 -21.76
CA LYS A 103 -7.48 20.28 -20.89
C LYS A 103 -8.61 19.55 -20.20
N LYS A 104 -8.62 19.60 -18.88
CA LYS A 104 -9.71 19.13 -18.04
C LYS A 104 -10.73 20.26 -17.86
N LYS A 105 -11.93 20.09 -18.36
CA LYS A 105 -13.03 21.05 -18.22
C LYS A 105 -14.08 20.57 -17.22
N PHE A 106 -13.92 19.36 -16.66
CA PHE A 106 -14.92 18.69 -15.82
C PHE A 106 -16.30 18.58 -16.50
N ALA A 107 -16.32 18.53 -17.84
CA ALA A 107 -17.53 18.39 -18.64
C ALA A 107 -17.67 16.95 -19.08
N VAL A 108 -18.83 16.37 -18.82
CA VAL A 108 -19.21 15.08 -19.43
C VAL A 108 -19.46 15.36 -20.91
N ARG A 109 -18.48 15.03 -21.75
CA ARG A 109 -18.59 15.14 -23.19
C ARG A 109 -18.20 13.82 -23.83
N GLU A 110 -19.08 13.30 -24.62
CA GLU A 110 -18.74 12.17 -25.49
C GLU A 110 -17.81 12.62 -26.62
N TYR A 111 -16.78 11.83 -26.89
CA TYR A 111 -15.83 12.06 -27.98
C TYR A 111 -16.02 10.97 -29.03
N THR A 112 -16.27 11.39 -30.27
CA THR A 112 -16.17 10.49 -31.42
C THR A 112 -14.71 10.10 -31.65
N ASP A 113 -14.44 9.03 -32.40
CA ASP A 113 -13.07 8.63 -32.73
C ASP A 113 -12.32 9.70 -33.53
N ALA A 114 -13.02 10.50 -34.35
CA ALA A 114 -12.44 11.59 -35.08
C ALA A 114 -12.01 12.74 -34.16
N GLU A 115 -12.90 13.17 -33.26
CA GLU A 115 -12.60 14.20 -32.25
C GLU A 115 -11.48 13.76 -31.31
N TYR A 116 -11.46 12.47 -30.94
CA TYR A 116 -10.39 11.91 -30.11
C TYR A 116 -9.01 12.01 -30.80
N LYS A 117 -8.94 11.68 -32.09
CA LYS A 117 -7.70 11.79 -32.90
C LYS A 117 -7.26 13.26 -33.08
N GLU A 118 -8.21 14.18 -33.30
CA GLU A 118 -7.92 15.60 -33.40
C GLU A 118 -7.31 16.15 -32.12
N GLU A 119 -7.87 15.80 -30.97
CA GLU A 119 -7.30 16.19 -29.66
C GLU A 119 -5.91 15.58 -29.45
N LEU A 120 -5.65 14.35 -29.86
CA LEU A 120 -4.30 13.77 -29.80
C LEU A 120 -3.30 14.54 -30.67
N SER A 121 -3.70 15.00 -31.85
CA SER A 121 -2.85 15.83 -32.71
C SER A 121 -2.53 17.15 -32.04
N ARG A 122 -3.52 17.81 -31.41
CA ARG A 122 -3.33 19.04 -30.66
C ARG A 122 -2.39 18.86 -29.45
N ILE A 123 -2.52 17.72 -28.76
CA ILE A 123 -1.62 17.35 -27.64
C ILE A 123 -0.19 17.20 -28.17
N ALA A 124 -0.01 16.49 -29.30
CA ALA A 124 1.29 16.31 -29.93
C ALA A 124 1.95 17.65 -30.29
N GLU A 125 1.21 18.58 -30.94
CA GLU A 125 1.70 19.92 -31.25
C GLU A 125 2.19 20.68 -30.02
N THR A 126 1.52 20.53 -28.87
CA THR A 126 1.90 21.19 -27.62
C THR A 126 3.09 20.51 -26.94
N PHE A 127 3.21 19.19 -27.06
CA PHE A 127 4.18 18.39 -26.30
C PHE A 127 5.52 18.20 -27.04
N ILE A 128 5.50 18.06 -28.38
CA ILE A 128 6.70 17.85 -29.20
C ILE A 128 7.80 18.90 -28.97
N PRO A 129 7.52 20.22 -28.83
CA PRO A 129 8.56 21.19 -28.54
C PRO A 129 9.35 20.89 -27.27
N LEU A 130 8.67 20.42 -26.20
CA LEU A 130 9.34 20.02 -24.96
C LEU A 130 10.18 18.75 -25.14
N VAL A 131 9.65 17.76 -25.87
CA VAL A 131 10.36 16.51 -26.18
C VAL A 131 11.67 16.82 -26.92
N LYS A 132 11.62 17.65 -27.96
CA LYS A 132 12.80 18.06 -28.73
C LYS A 132 13.82 18.78 -27.85
N ARG A 133 13.36 19.69 -27.00
CA ARG A 133 14.26 20.45 -26.12
C ARG A 133 14.91 19.55 -25.06
N CYS A 134 14.16 18.60 -24.48
CA CYS A 134 14.73 17.59 -23.57
C CYS A 134 15.78 16.73 -24.27
N LYS A 135 15.52 16.29 -25.50
CA LYS A 135 16.45 15.50 -26.32
C LYS A 135 17.76 16.29 -26.61
N GLU A 136 17.63 17.55 -27.02
CA GLU A 136 18.78 18.42 -27.31
C GLU A 136 19.69 18.61 -26.09
N LEU A 137 19.10 18.73 -24.89
CA LEU A 137 19.84 19.03 -23.66
C LEU A 137 20.19 17.78 -22.84
N GLY A 138 19.78 16.59 -23.26
CA GLY A 138 19.98 15.34 -22.49
C GLY A 138 19.24 15.35 -21.15
N VAL A 139 18.08 15.99 -21.07
CA VAL A 139 17.26 16.09 -19.86
C VAL A 139 16.23 14.97 -19.88
N ALA A 140 16.15 14.17 -18.82
CA ALA A 140 15.17 13.11 -18.69
C ALA A 140 13.76 13.66 -18.45
N MET A 141 12.73 12.89 -18.82
CA MET A 141 11.34 13.24 -18.60
C MET A 141 10.64 12.19 -17.74
N ARG A 142 9.80 12.64 -16.79
CA ARG A 142 8.85 11.75 -16.14
C ARG A 142 7.43 12.06 -16.60
N ILE A 143 6.79 11.07 -17.22
CA ILE A 143 5.36 11.07 -17.52
C ILE A 143 4.67 10.53 -16.28
N GLY A 144 4.01 11.45 -15.53
CA GLY A 144 3.50 11.17 -14.20
C GLY A 144 1.98 11.26 -14.13
N THR A 145 1.30 10.15 -14.35
CA THR A 145 -0.16 10.04 -14.24
C THR A 145 -0.60 9.88 -12.80
N ASN A 146 -1.65 10.56 -12.41
CA ASN A 146 -2.30 10.42 -11.10
C ASN A 146 -3.76 10.03 -11.31
N HIS A 147 -4.25 9.06 -10.54
CA HIS A 147 -5.68 8.74 -10.42
C HIS A 147 -6.47 10.01 -10.03
N GLY A 148 -7.62 10.23 -10.62
CA GLY A 148 -8.43 11.45 -10.41
C GLY A 148 -7.93 12.70 -11.18
N SER A 149 -6.74 12.67 -11.80
CA SER A 149 -6.20 13.77 -12.61
C SER A 149 -6.13 13.44 -14.10
N LEU A 150 -6.96 12.52 -14.56
CA LEU A 150 -7.08 12.17 -15.98
C LEU A 150 -7.84 13.27 -16.75
N SER A 151 -7.55 13.41 -18.04
CA SER A 151 -8.29 14.32 -18.92
C SER A 151 -9.72 13.89 -19.14
N ASP A 152 -10.61 14.84 -19.51
CA ASP A 152 -12.01 14.51 -19.79
C ASP A 152 -12.15 13.49 -20.93
N ARG A 153 -11.25 13.54 -21.92
CA ARG A 153 -11.19 12.60 -23.04
C ARG A 153 -10.87 11.17 -22.59
N ILE A 154 -9.87 11.01 -21.72
CA ILE A 154 -9.52 9.70 -21.14
C ILE A 154 -10.62 9.21 -20.20
N MET A 155 -11.16 10.11 -19.35
CA MET A 155 -12.27 9.79 -18.44
C MET A 155 -13.51 9.30 -19.18
N ASN A 156 -13.83 9.92 -20.32
CA ASN A 156 -14.97 9.52 -21.14
C ASN A 156 -14.79 8.12 -21.75
N ARG A 157 -13.61 7.82 -22.29
CA ARG A 157 -13.35 6.56 -23.03
C ARG A 157 -13.00 5.38 -22.11
N TYR A 158 -12.22 5.61 -21.07
CA TYR A 158 -11.63 4.55 -20.22
C TYR A 158 -12.06 4.64 -18.75
N GLY A 159 -12.73 5.74 -18.34
CA GLY A 159 -13.06 6.01 -16.95
C GLY A 159 -11.85 6.41 -16.08
N ASP A 160 -12.10 6.66 -14.79
CA ASP A 160 -11.06 6.86 -13.78
C ASP A 160 -10.59 5.49 -13.27
N THR A 161 -9.88 4.77 -14.10
CA THR A 161 -9.52 3.36 -13.92
C THR A 161 -8.03 3.13 -14.17
N PRO A 162 -7.45 2.00 -13.74
CA PRO A 162 -6.10 1.60 -14.12
C PRO A 162 -5.86 1.64 -15.63
N ALA A 163 -6.83 1.23 -16.44
CA ALA A 163 -6.74 1.28 -17.89
C ALA A 163 -6.66 2.71 -18.42
N GLY A 164 -7.46 3.63 -17.87
CA GLY A 164 -7.39 5.05 -18.21
C GLY A 164 -6.06 5.69 -17.80
N MET A 165 -5.52 5.32 -16.64
CA MET A 165 -4.19 5.77 -16.22
C MET A 165 -3.10 5.30 -17.18
N CYS A 166 -3.12 4.04 -17.58
CA CYS A 166 -2.15 3.48 -18.52
C CYS A 166 -2.21 4.17 -19.87
N GLU A 167 -3.41 4.28 -20.49
CA GLU A 167 -3.55 4.89 -21.80
C GLU A 167 -3.14 6.36 -21.81
N SER A 168 -3.48 7.10 -20.74
CA SER A 168 -3.03 8.49 -20.57
C SER A 168 -1.51 8.65 -20.63
N ALA A 169 -0.75 7.70 -20.10
CA ALA A 169 0.72 7.72 -20.18
C ALA A 169 1.22 7.22 -21.54
N LEU A 170 0.65 6.12 -22.04
CA LEU A 170 1.08 5.49 -23.30
C LEU A 170 0.94 6.43 -24.52
N GLU A 171 -0.09 7.26 -24.55
CA GLU A 171 -0.25 8.27 -25.61
C GLU A 171 0.94 9.25 -25.64
N PHE A 172 1.37 9.76 -24.48
CA PHE A 172 2.52 10.66 -24.39
C PHE A 172 3.84 9.95 -24.70
N ILE A 173 3.99 8.69 -24.31
CA ILE A 173 5.14 7.86 -24.67
C ILE A 173 5.23 7.71 -26.18
N ARG A 174 4.14 7.32 -26.86
CA ARG A 174 4.11 7.17 -28.32
C ARG A 174 4.48 8.46 -29.05
N ILE A 175 4.01 9.62 -28.55
CA ILE A 175 4.40 10.92 -29.13
C ILE A 175 5.90 11.17 -28.93
N ALA A 176 6.46 10.90 -27.75
CA ALA A 176 7.88 11.07 -27.49
C ALA A 176 8.74 10.13 -28.34
N GLU A 177 8.33 8.87 -28.50
CA GLU A 177 9.00 7.88 -29.34
C GLU A 177 8.99 8.26 -30.82
N SER A 178 7.92 8.89 -31.31
CA SER A 178 7.86 9.39 -32.71
C SER A 178 8.92 10.44 -33.01
N GLU A 179 9.40 11.16 -31.98
CA GLU A 179 10.53 12.11 -32.07
C GLU A 179 11.89 11.45 -31.71
N GLY A 180 11.90 10.12 -31.50
CA GLY A 180 13.09 9.34 -31.14
C GLY A 180 13.66 9.69 -29.78
N TYR A 181 12.79 10.05 -28.81
CA TYR A 181 13.15 10.36 -27.43
C TYR A 181 12.73 9.22 -26.49
N LYS A 182 13.69 8.67 -25.73
CA LYS A 182 13.51 7.50 -24.86
C LYS A 182 13.96 7.71 -23.42
N ASP A 183 14.48 8.87 -23.03
CA ASP A 183 14.89 9.18 -21.67
C ASP A 183 13.67 9.45 -20.76
N ILE A 184 12.78 8.45 -20.70
CA ILE A 184 11.47 8.54 -20.05
C ILE A 184 11.43 7.68 -18.80
N ILE A 185 10.81 8.20 -17.74
CA ILE A 185 10.41 7.49 -16.54
C ILE A 185 8.89 7.59 -16.43
N VAL A 186 8.21 6.52 -16.00
CA VAL A 186 6.73 6.54 -15.92
C VAL A 186 6.27 6.36 -14.49
N SER A 187 5.17 6.99 -14.11
CA SER A 187 4.54 6.77 -12.80
C SER A 187 3.02 6.76 -12.87
N MET A 188 2.41 5.81 -12.14
CA MET A 188 0.96 5.59 -11.99
C MET A 188 0.59 5.75 -10.54
N LYS A 189 0.29 6.96 -10.07
CA LYS A 189 0.06 7.21 -8.65
C LYS A 189 -1.42 7.26 -8.30
N SER A 190 -1.75 6.69 -7.15
CA SER A 190 -3.08 6.76 -6.53
C SER A 190 -2.94 6.86 -5.01
N SER A 191 -3.95 7.42 -4.34
CA SER A 191 -4.11 7.36 -2.88
C SER A 191 -4.62 5.99 -2.41
N ASN A 192 -5.20 5.21 -3.33
CA ASN A 192 -5.61 3.83 -3.11
C ASN A 192 -4.50 2.86 -3.54
N PRO A 193 -3.87 2.11 -2.62
CA PRO A 193 -2.81 1.17 -2.95
C PRO A 193 -3.23 0.09 -3.96
N ILE A 194 -4.48 -0.38 -3.92
CA ILE A 194 -5.00 -1.41 -4.83
C ILE A 194 -4.98 -0.88 -6.27
N ILE A 195 -5.59 0.28 -6.52
CA ILE A 195 -5.62 0.92 -7.85
C ILE A 195 -4.20 1.21 -8.36
N MET A 196 -3.31 1.64 -7.45
CA MET A 196 -1.92 1.89 -7.80
C MET A 196 -1.24 0.60 -8.29
N VAL A 197 -1.35 -0.50 -7.54
CA VAL A 197 -0.72 -1.78 -7.88
C VAL A 197 -1.27 -2.32 -9.20
N GLU A 198 -2.59 -2.31 -9.40
CA GLU A 198 -3.22 -2.70 -10.66
C GLU A 198 -2.71 -1.89 -11.85
N ALA A 199 -2.63 -0.56 -11.71
CA ALA A 199 -2.20 0.33 -12.80
C ALA A 199 -0.75 0.08 -13.21
N TYR A 200 0.17 -0.16 -12.26
CA TYR A 200 1.56 -0.49 -12.60
C TYR A 200 1.70 -1.87 -13.23
N ARG A 201 1.01 -2.88 -12.71
CA ARG A 201 1.01 -4.23 -13.28
C ARG A 201 0.48 -4.21 -14.72
N LEU A 202 -0.62 -3.50 -14.96
CA LEU A 202 -1.19 -3.33 -16.30
C LEU A 202 -0.24 -2.58 -17.22
N LEU A 203 0.42 -1.53 -16.75
CA LEU A 203 1.40 -0.79 -17.54
C LEU A 203 2.59 -1.68 -17.96
N VAL A 204 3.12 -2.48 -17.02
CA VAL A 204 4.21 -3.43 -17.30
C VAL A 204 3.77 -4.46 -18.34
N SER A 205 2.56 -5.01 -18.21
CA SER A 205 2.01 -5.91 -19.25
C SER A 205 1.97 -5.24 -20.63
N LYS A 206 1.57 -3.97 -20.70
CA LYS A 206 1.58 -3.20 -21.96
C LYS A 206 2.99 -2.93 -22.47
N PHE A 207 3.95 -2.70 -21.61
CA PHE A 207 5.35 -2.56 -22.00
C PHE A 207 5.88 -3.86 -22.61
N LEU A 208 5.60 -5.01 -22.01
CA LEU A 208 5.98 -6.32 -22.54
C LEU A 208 5.33 -6.61 -23.88
N GLU A 209 4.05 -6.24 -24.09
CA GLU A 209 3.35 -6.38 -25.36
C GLU A 209 4.01 -5.56 -26.49
N HIS A 210 4.65 -4.43 -26.16
CA HIS A 210 5.26 -3.50 -27.12
C HIS A 210 6.79 -3.53 -27.14
N ASP A 211 7.42 -4.47 -26.45
CA ASP A 211 8.88 -4.60 -26.32
C ASP A 211 9.54 -3.28 -25.84
N THR A 212 8.96 -2.70 -24.80
CA THR A 212 9.45 -1.48 -24.14
C THR A 212 9.75 -1.75 -22.65
N ASP A 213 10.69 -0.97 -22.07
CA ASP A 213 11.23 -1.21 -20.72
C ASP A 213 11.49 0.09 -19.93
N TYR A 214 10.62 1.07 -20.06
CA TYR A 214 10.78 2.36 -19.37
C TYR A 214 10.80 2.21 -17.86
N PRO A 215 11.79 2.81 -17.16
CA PRO A 215 11.88 2.80 -15.71
C PRO A 215 10.63 3.34 -15.03
N LEU A 216 10.27 2.76 -13.87
CA LEU A 216 9.07 3.08 -13.14
C LEU A 216 9.38 3.80 -11.82
N HIS A 217 8.65 4.90 -11.57
CA HIS A 217 8.73 5.67 -10.33
C HIS A 217 7.52 5.40 -9.45
N LEU A 218 7.70 4.61 -8.38
CA LEU A 218 6.62 4.21 -7.49
C LEU A 218 6.31 5.27 -6.41
N GLY A 219 5.07 5.28 -5.95
CA GLY A 219 4.66 6.06 -4.78
C GLY A 219 3.15 6.17 -4.65
N VAL A 220 2.66 5.97 -3.43
CA VAL A 220 1.27 6.27 -3.05
C VAL A 220 1.16 7.78 -2.85
N THR A 221 0.14 8.42 -3.43
CA THR A 221 -0.15 9.85 -3.18
C THR A 221 -1.06 9.99 -1.97
N GLU A 222 -0.98 11.12 -1.28
CA GLU A 222 -1.86 11.47 -0.17
C GLU A 222 -2.01 10.35 0.87
N ALA A 223 -0.90 9.67 1.16
CA ALA A 223 -0.89 8.52 2.07
C ALA A 223 -1.27 8.89 3.52
N GLY A 224 -1.13 10.16 3.90
CA GLY A 224 -1.39 10.64 5.24
C GLY A 224 -0.13 10.76 6.10
N ASN A 225 -0.29 10.84 7.41
CA ASN A 225 0.81 10.96 8.38
C ASN A 225 0.90 9.75 9.32
N GLY A 226 2.00 9.68 10.07
CA GLY A 226 2.22 8.67 11.11
C GLY A 226 2.22 7.25 10.53
N ALA A 227 1.63 6.31 11.26
CA ALA A 227 1.55 4.90 10.87
C ALA A 227 0.72 4.70 9.59
N ASP A 228 -0.39 5.41 9.44
CA ASP A 228 -1.29 5.28 8.26
C ASP A 228 -0.55 5.52 6.94
N GLY A 229 0.24 6.61 6.87
CA GLY A 229 1.02 6.94 5.70
C GLY A 229 2.11 5.92 5.39
N ARG A 230 2.77 5.42 6.44
CA ARG A 230 3.80 4.37 6.32
C ARG A 230 3.21 3.05 5.85
N ILE A 231 2.09 2.62 6.41
CA ILE A 231 1.37 1.40 6.04
C ILE A 231 0.91 1.45 4.58
N LYS A 232 0.20 2.52 4.18
CA LYS A 232 -0.27 2.69 2.79
C LYS A 232 0.89 2.70 1.80
N SER A 233 1.97 3.43 2.10
CA SER A 233 3.17 3.48 1.26
C SER A 233 3.86 2.12 1.17
N SER A 234 3.97 1.39 2.29
CA SER A 234 4.58 0.06 2.33
C SER A 234 3.77 -0.95 1.52
N ILE A 235 2.45 -0.94 1.63
CA ILE A 235 1.57 -1.81 0.84
C ILE A 235 1.74 -1.52 -0.65
N GLY A 236 1.54 -0.26 -1.07
CA GLY A 236 1.54 0.07 -2.50
C GLY A 236 2.92 -0.07 -3.16
N ILE A 237 3.97 0.45 -2.52
CA ILE A 237 5.35 0.36 -3.05
C ILE A 237 5.88 -1.07 -2.88
N GLY A 238 5.74 -1.65 -1.69
CA GLY A 238 6.31 -2.95 -1.36
C GLY A 238 5.73 -4.09 -2.18
N SER A 239 4.42 -4.11 -2.43
CA SER A 239 3.79 -5.13 -3.29
C SER A 239 4.37 -5.14 -4.70
N LEU A 240 4.65 -3.97 -5.27
CA LEU A 240 5.25 -3.85 -6.59
C LEU A 240 6.73 -4.23 -6.58
N LEU A 241 7.48 -3.86 -5.54
CA LEU A 241 8.88 -4.28 -5.39
C LEU A 241 9.00 -5.80 -5.24
N GLU A 242 8.07 -6.47 -4.57
CA GLU A 242 8.00 -7.95 -4.51
C GLU A 242 7.67 -8.56 -5.89
N ASP A 243 6.94 -7.84 -6.75
CA ASP A 243 6.71 -8.23 -8.15
C ASP A 243 7.93 -7.95 -9.05
N GLY A 244 9.02 -7.37 -8.53
CA GLY A 244 10.18 -6.94 -9.32
C GLY A 244 9.93 -5.64 -10.11
N ILE A 245 8.92 -4.86 -9.75
CA ILE A 245 8.50 -3.64 -10.44
C ILE A 245 8.94 -2.42 -9.63
N GLY A 246 9.72 -1.52 -10.24
CA GLY A 246 10.09 -0.23 -9.67
C GLY A 246 11.59 0.05 -9.65
N ASP A 247 11.96 1.23 -10.16
CA ASP A 247 13.35 1.69 -10.31
C ASP A 247 13.67 2.91 -9.47
N THR A 248 12.66 3.66 -9.07
CA THR A 248 12.78 4.78 -8.15
C THR A 248 11.50 4.93 -7.35
N ILE A 249 11.60 5.34 -6.10
CA ILE A 249 10.45 5.49 -5.21
C ILE A 249 10.39 6.88 -4.59
N ARG A 250 9.15 7.29 -4.21
CA ARG A 250 8.90 8.34 -3.24
C ARG A 250 7.84 7.90 -2.26
N VAL A 251 8.19 7.90 -0.99
CA VAL A 251 7.22 7.87 0.11
C VAL A 251 6.65 9.29 0.27
N SER A 252 5.33 9.42 0.42
CA SER A 252 4.65 10.71 0.57
C SER A 252 3.96 10.76 1.92
N LEU A 253 4.50 11.54 2.85
CA LEU A 253 3.95 11.71 4.20
C LEU A 253 3.53 13.16 4.42
N THR A 254 2.45 13.37 5.19
CA THR A 254 2.06 14.69 5.70
C THR A 254 2.93 15.03 6.92
N GLU A 255 4.25 15.05 6.69
CA GLU A 255 5.33 15.32 7.65
C GLU A 255 6.44 16.10 6.92
N ASP A 256 7.48 16.51 7.65
CA ASP A 256 8.65 17.10 7.00
C ASP A 256 9.28 16.09 6.04
N ALA A 257 9.61 16.56 4.84
CA ALA A 257 10.07 15.70 3.74
C ALA A 257 11.32 14.86 4.08
N VAL A 258 12.14 15.30 5.04
CA VAL A 258 13.30 14.55 5.54
C VAL A 258 12.89 13.23 6.18
N HIS A 259 11.70 13.15 6.79
CA HIS A 259 11.17 11.93 7.41
C HIS A 259 10.70 10.87 6.39
N GLU A 260 10.50 11.26 5.11
CA GLU A 260 10.22 10.31 4.02
C GLU A 260 11.44 9.41 3.74
N ILE A 261 12.67 9.92 3.94
CA ILE A 261 13.90 9.24 3.50
C ILE A 261 14.22 7.95 4.29
N PRO A 262 14.17 7.94 5.65
CA PRO A 262 14.36 6.68 6.39
C PRO A 262 13.35 5.60 6.00
N VAL A 263 12.08 5.97 5.81
CA VAL A 263 11.02 5.05 5.38
C VAL A 263 11.31 4.49 3.99
N ALA A 264 11.70 5.36 3.05
CA ALA A 264 12.04 4.95 1.70
C ALA A 264 13.26 4.00 1.69
N LYS A 265 14.32 4.32 2.46
CA LYS A 265 15.50 3.46 2.61
C LYS A 265 15.13 2.07 3.09
N ARG A 266 14.30 1.99 4.15
CA ARG A 266 13.86 0.72 4.70
C ARG A 266 13.09 -0.13 3.69
N LEU A 267 12.23 0.49 2.87
CA LEU A 267 11.47 -0.22 1.85
C LEU A 267 12.35 -0.80 0.73
N VAL A 268 13.44 -0.12 0.34
CA VAL A 268 14.27 -0.57 -0.78
C VAL A 268 15.48 -1.41 -0.37
N GLU A 269 15.84 -1.46 0.91
CA GLU A 269 17.08 -2.08 1.41
C GLU A 269 17.19 -3.57 1.04
N LYS A 270 16.10 -4.34 1.26
CA LYS A 270 16.03 -5.77 0.90
C LYS A 270 16.36 -5.96 -0.58
N TYR A 271 15.71 -5.23 -1.44
CA TYR A 271 15.81 -5.37 -2.91
C TYR A 271 17.17 -4.90 -3.42
N ASN A 272 17.64 -3.75 -2.98
CA ASN A 272 18.96 -3.25 -3.35
C ASN A 272 20.10 -4.16 -2.87
N THR A 273 19.94 -4.81 -1.71
CA THR A 273 20.91 -5.79 -1.20
C THR A 273 20.92 -7.07 -2.04
N LEU A 274 19.73 -7.58 -2.42
CA LEU A 274 19.59 -8.76 -3.29
C LEU A 274 20.17 -8.47 -4.68
N PHE A 275 19.85 -7.33 -5.25
CA PHE A 275 20.35 -6.90 -6.54
C PHE A 275 21.88 -6.77 -6.56
N LYS A 276 22.47 -6.18 -5.52
CA LYS A 276 23.94 -6.10 -5.38
C LYS A 276 24.58 -7.49 -5.34
N LYS A 277 24.00 -8.42 -4.57
CA LYS A 277 24.49 -9.80 -4.50
C LYS A 277 24.42 -10.51 -5.86
N GLN A 278 23.38 -10.24 -6.64
CA GLN A 278 23.22 -10.80 -7.99
C GLN A 278 24.31 -10.25 -8.92
N LEU A 279 24.52 -8.94 -8.98
CA LEU A 279 25.56 -8.31 -9.79
C LEU A 279 26.97 -8.80 -9.42
N ASP A 280 27.24 -9.00 -8.13
CA ASP A 280 28.54 -9.52 -7.68
C ASP A 280 28.75 -10.99 -8.11
N ARG A 281 27.68 -11.81 -8.14
CA ARG A 281 27.70 -13.17 -8.69
C ARG A 281 27.94 -13.18 -10.19
N GLU A 282 27.26 -12.36 -10.96
CA GLU A 282 27.42 -12.26 -12.42
C GLU A 282 28.83 -11.82 -12.83
N LYS A 283 29.48 -10.97 -12.04
CA LYS A 283 30.86 -10.58 -12.25
C LYS A 283 31.89 -11.67 -11.91
N SER A 284 31.53 -12.62 -11.04
CA SER A 284 32.42 -13.68 -10.56
C SER A 284 32.30 -15.00 -11.31
N ILE A 285 31.32 -15.14 -12.17
CA ILE A 285 31.05 -16.36 -12.97
C ILE A 285 31.23 -15.99 -14.45
N PRO A 286 32.13 -16.65 -15.22
CA PRO A 286 32.11 -16.54 -16.68
C PRO A 286 30.72 -16.97 -17.15
N VAL A 287 30.05 -16.12 -17.97
CA VAL A 287 28.69 -16.25 -18.46
C VAL A 287 28.25 -17.72 -18.53
N PRO A 288 27.38 -18.20 -17.65
CA PRO A 288 26.82 -19.52 -17.84
C PRO A 288 25.98 -19.50 -19.13
N PRO A 289 25.98 -20.60 -19.90
CA PRO A 289 24.98 -20.73 -20.98
C PRO A 289 23.61 -20.51 -20.38
N ALA A 290 22.75 -19.83 -21.14
CA ALA A 290 21.41 -19.42 -20.74
C ALA A 290 20.79 -20.40 -19.72
N ILE A 291 20.48 -19.91 -18.53
CA ILE A 291 19.84 -20.73 -17.50
C ILE A 291 18.51 -21.15 -18.13
N THR A 292 18.46 -22.34 -18.66
CA THR A 292 17.22 -23.06 -18.84
C THR A 292 16.68 -23.24 -17.43
N VAL A 293 15.68 -22.45 -17.06
CA VAL A 293 14.91 -22.64 -15.83
C VAL A 293 14.24 -24.01 -15.92
N ALA A 294 14.97 -25.02 -15.52
CA ALA A 294 14.48 -26.38 -15.38
C ALA A 294 13.92 -26.54 -13.96
N ASP A 295 12.85 -25.82 -13.67
CA ASP A 295 11.87 -26.16 -12.65
C ASP A 295 10.53 -25.60 -13.10
N ASN A 296 9.94 -26.33 -14.04
CA ASN A 296 8.59 -26.09 -14.54
C ASN A 296 7.52 -26.56 -13.53
N THR A 297 7.56 -26.12 -12.31
CA THR A 297 6.33 -25.86 -11.57
C THR A 297 5.88 -24.44 -11.91
N SER A 298 5.41 -24.25 -13.14
CA SER A 298 4.73 -23.03 -13.53
C SER A 298 3.44 -22.98 -12.73
N TYR A 299 3.46 -22.27 -11.60
CA TYR A 299 2.23 -21.83 -10.96
C TYR A 299 1.55 -20.91 -11.97
N SER A 300 0.50 -21.38 -12.64
CA SER A 300 -0.29 -20.53 -13.51
C SER A 300 -0.92 -19.44 -12.65
N GLU A 301 -1.00 -18.21 -13.19
CA GLU A 301 -1.66 -17.12 -12.47
C GLU A 301 -3.14 -17.49 -12.26
N PHE A 302 -3.56 -17.67 -11.02
CA PHE A 302 -4.93 -18.07 -10.67
C PHE A 302 -5.83 -16.86 -10.33
N ARG A 303 -5.24 -15.68 -10.21
CA ARG A 303 -5.90 -14.40 -9.95
C ARG A 303 -5.77 -13.48 -11.17
N ASN A 304 -6.59 -12.46 -11.23
CA ASN A 304 -6.39 -11.38 -12.19
C ASN A 304 -5.45 -10.31 -11.56
N PRO A 305 -4.17 -10.21 -12.00
CA PRO A 305 -3.23 -9.26 -11.41
C PRO A 305 -3.54 -7.79 -11.77
N PHE A 306 -4.45 -7.55 -12.73
CA PHE A 306 -4.81 -6.25 -13.28
C PHE A 306 -6.15 -5.71 -12.75
N GLN A 307 -6.87 -6.53 -12.01
CA GLN A 307 -8.15 -6.17 -11.41
C GLN A 307 -8.33 -6.89 -10.09
N TYR A 308 -8.60 -6.13 -9.04
CA TYR A 308 -8.84 -6.72 -7.72
C TYR A 308 -10.08 -7.60 -7.74
N GLU A 309 -9.87 -8.86 -7.37
CA GLU A 309 -10.92 -9.83 -7.16
C GLU A 309 -10.60 -10.62 -5.90
N ARG A 310 -11.54 -10.63 -4.93
CA ARG A 310 -11.32 -11.38 -3.71
C ARG A 310 -11.56 -12.88 -3.95
N PHE A 311 -10.59 -13.69 -3.55
CA PHE A 311 -10.76 -15.13 -3.43
C PHE A 311 -11.68 -15.41 -2.23
N TYR A 312 -12.83 -16.01 -2.49
CA TYR A 312 -13.77 -16.41 -1.45
C TYR A 312 -13.60 -17.89 -1.12
N SER A 313 -13.33 -18.17 0.15
CA SER A 313 -13.32 -19.51 0.73
C SER A 313 -14.69 -19.90 1.25
N SER A 314 -14.87 -21.17 1.62
CA SER A 314 -16.01 -21.59 2.45
C SER A 314 -15.84 -21.09 3.89
N SER A 315 -16.93 -20.86 4.61
CA SER A 315 -16.83 -20.34 5.97
C SER A 315 -16.72 -21.43 7.02
N VAL A 316 -15.85 -21.21 8.01
CA VAL A 316 -15.66 -22.09 9.17
C VAL A 316 -16.02 -21.42 10.49
N PRO A 317 -16.54 -22.15 11.50
CA PRO A 317 -16.95 -21.57 12.78
C PRO A 317 -15.76 -21.41 13.75
N ILE A 318 -15.73 -20.29 14.50
CA ILE A 318 -14.80 -20.07 15.62
C ILE A 318 -15.63 -19.51 16.79
N GLY A 319 -16.14 -20.39 17.65
CA GLY A 319 -17.14 -19.98 18.62
C GLY A 319 -18.39 -19.41 17.94
N ASP A 320 -18.80 -18.18 18.33
CA ASP A 320 -19.92 -17.47 17.71
C ASP A 320 -19.51 -16.71 16.43
N LEU A 321 -18.24 -16.73 16.03
CA LEU A 321 -17.72 -16.07 14.85
C LEU A 321 -17.58 -17.05 13.67
N ARG A 322 -17.45 -16.48 12.47
CA ARG A 322 -17.08 -17.23 11.26
C ARG A 322 -15.92 -16.56 10.54
N ILE A 323 -15.07 -17.39 9.91
CA ILE A 323 -13.95 -17.00 9.04
C ILE A 323 -14.24 -17.54 7.64
N GLY A 324 -13.94 -16.74 6.60
CA GLY A 324 -14.18 -17.08 5.20
C GLY A 324 -15.48 -16.52 4.62
N GLU A 325 -15.80 -16.87 3.39
CA GLU A 325 -16.97 -16.40 2.65
C GLU A 325 -17.05 -14.85 2.60
N LYS A 326 -18.19 -14.28 2.83
CA LYS A 326 -18.42 -12.82 2.88
C LYS A 326 -18.34 -12.24 4.30
N PHE A 327 -17.92 -13.05 5.27
CA PHE A 327 -17.69 -12.53 6.61
C PHE A 327 -16.50 -11.57 6.65
N PRO A 328 -16.51 -10.61 7.60
CA PRO A 328 -15.35 -9.71 7.79
C PRO A 328 -14.07 -10.51 8.05
N ILE A 329 -12.95 -10.07 7.48
CA ILE A 329 -11.64 -10.64 7.78
C ILE A 329 -11.39 -10.52 9.29
N ARG A 330 -11.15 -11.66 9.95
CA ARG A 330 -11.00 -11.71 11.40
C ARG A 330 -9.58 -11.41 11.83
N VAL A 331 -9.48 -10.82 13.03
CA VAL A 331 -8.20 -10.51 13.67
C VAL A 331 -8.01 -11.41 14.87
N GLU A 332 -6.91 -12.16 14.89
CA GLU A 332 -6.48 -12.94 16.05
C GLU A 332 -5.40 -12.20 16.82
N THR A 333 -5.60 -12.06 18.11
CA THR A 333 -4.62 -11.49 19.03
C THR A 333 -3.77 -12.61 19.62
N ALA A 334 -2.49 -12.63 19.28
CA ALA A 334 -1.52 -13.54 19.89
C ALA A 334 -1.16 -13.07 21.30
N LEU A 335 -1.21 -13.98 22.26
CA LEU A 335 -0.97 -13.72 23.67
C LEU A 335 -0.02 -14.77 24.26
N ASP A 336 0.76 -14.34 25.23
CA ASP A 336 1.63 -15.23 26.00
C ASP A 336 0.85 -15.82 27.17
N ILE A 337 0.83 -17.16 27.24
CA ILE A 337 0.14 -17.89 28.30
C ILE A 337 0.79 -17.68 29.66
N ASP A 338 2.10 -17.40 29.73
CA ASP A 338 2.80 -17.24 31.00
C ASP A 338 2.41 -15.99 31.74
N THR A 339 2.06 -14.94 31.03
CA THR A 339 1.63 -13.66 31.57
C THR A 339 0.11 -13.48 31.62
N ALA A 340 -0.66 -14.36 30.94
CA ALA A 340 -2.11 -14.21 30.83
C ALA A 340 -2.85 -14.57 32.12
N THR A 341 -3.73 -13.66 32.57
CA THR A 341 -4.68 -13.87 33.67
C THR A 341 -6.08 -13.44 33.24
N SER A 342 -7.14 -13.92 33.93
CA SER A 342 -8.53 -13.55 33.63
C SER A 342 -8.72 -12.03 33.73
N GLU A 343 -8.25 -11.41 34.80
CA GLU A 343 -8.33 -9.97 35.02
C GLU A 343 -7.50 -9.18 34.00
N GLY A 344 -6.34 -9.75 33.57
CA GLY A 344 -5.48 -9.17 32.53
C GLY A 344 -6.19 -9.13 31.17
N LEU A 345 -6.91 -10.19 30.78
CA LEU A 345 -7.68 -10.24 29.55
C LEU A 345 -8.89 -9.29 29.60
N GLU A 346 -9.62 -9.23 30.72
CA GLU A 346 -10.72 -8.27 30.90
C GLU A 346 -10.22 -6.83 30.77
N LYS A 347 -9.07 -6.50 31.39
CA LYS A 347 -8.43 -5.20 31.29
C LYS A 347 -7.98 -4.89 29.86
N LEU A 348 -7.34 -5.83 29.19
CA LEU A 348 -6.86 -5.68 27.80
C LEU A 348 -8.00 -5.26 26.87
N VAL A 349 -9.16 -5.94 26.96
CA VAL A 349 -10.37 -5.63 26.18
C VAL A 349 -10.93 -4.25 26.56
N ALA A 350 -11.02 -3.96 27.85
CA ALA A 350 -11.55 -2.68 28.33
C ALA A 350 -10.67 -1.49 27.90
N ASP A 351 -9.36 -1.64 27.97
CA ASP A 351 -8.43 -0.58 27.57
C ASP A 351 -8.49 -0.34 26.05
N GLN A 352 -8.60 -1.40 25.23
CA GLN A 352 -8.80 -1.24 23.78
C GLN A 352 -10.13 -0.55 23.46
N THR A 353 -11.20 -0.91 24.14
CA THR A 353 -12.52 -0.29 23.94
C THR A 353 -12.50 1.21 24.23
N LYS A 354 -11.71 1.65 25.22
CA LYS A 354 -11.52 3.08 25.51
C LYS A 354 -10.73 3.81 24.43
N ILE A 355 -9.80 3.11 23.78
CA ILE A 355 -8.98 3.70 22.70
C ILE A 355 -9.81 3.81 21.42
N ASN A 356 -10.44 2.71 21.01
CA ASN A 356 -11.31 2.64 19.85
C ASN A 356 -12.26 1.44 19.96
N GLU A 357 -13.53 1.69 20.17
CA GLU A 357 -14.56 0.65 20.31
C GLU A 357 -14.79 -0.19 19.04
N ASN A 358 -14.34 0.29 17.89
CA ASN A 358 -14.47 -0.39 16.60
C ASN A 358 -13.30 -1.34 16.29
N VAL A 359 -12.22 -1.25 17.07
CA VAL A 359 -11.08 -2.18 17.06
C VAL A 359 -11.24 -3.14 18.22
N LYS A 360 -11.55 -4.41 17.94
CA LYS A 360 -11.91 -5.40 18.96
C LYS A 360 -11.03 -6.63 18.88
N HIS A 361 -10.69 -7.16 20.05
CA HIS A 361 -10.16 -8.52 20.14
C HIS A 361 -11.27 -9.50 19.71
N GLU A 362 -11.05 -10.23 18.64
CA GLU A 362 -12.06 -11.15 18.09
C GLU A 362 -11.77 -12.60 18.47
N ILE A 363 -10.49 -12.99 18.49
CA ILE A 363 -10.04 -14.34 18.85
C ILE A 363 -8.74 -14.19 19.64
N PHE A 364 -8.64 -14.86 20.79
CA PHE A 364 -7.40 -14.96 21.56
C PHE A 364 -6.62 -16.21 21.13
N SER A 365 -5.36 -16.07 20.76
CA SER A 365 -4.49 -17.17 20.33
C SER A 365 -3.29 -17.30 21.25
N PHE A 366 -3.11 -18.47 21.85
CA PHE A 366 -2.05 -18.77 22.80
C PHE A 366 -1.10 -19.82 22.24
N LEU A 367 0.19 -19.50 22.18
CA LEU A 367 1.23 -20.47 21.82
C LEU A 367 1.56 -21.33 23.04
N LEU A 368 1.46 -22.65 22.88
CA LEU A 368 1.70 -23.64 23.93
C LEU A 368 2.94 -24.47 23.57
N GLN A 369 3.83 -24.65 24.53
CA GLN A 369 5.07 -25.41 24.37
C GLN A 369 4.99 -26.80 25.03
N ASN A 370 4.06 -27.01 26.00
CA ASN A 370 3.95 -28.22 26.78
C ASN A 370 2.55 -28.42 27.42
N GLU A 371 2.34 -29.61 28.01
CA GLU A 371 1.08 -30.00 28.66
C GLU A 371 0.68 -29.09 29.83
N LYS A 372 1.66 -28.58 30.61
CA LYS A 372 1.37 -27.69 31.74
C LYS A 372 0.75 -26.37 31.27
N GLU A 373 1.20 -25.86 30.14
CA GLU A 373 0.63 -24.66 29.53
C GLU A 373 -0.78 -24.93 28.98
N LEU A 374 -1.04 -26.16 28.46
CA LEU A 374 -2.38 -26.58 28.06
C LEU A 374 -3.33 -26.57 29.26
N ASP A 375 -2.93 -27.16 30.40
CA ASP A 375 -3.73 -27.15 31.63
C ASP A 375 -3.97 -25.74 32.14
N LYS A 376 -2.94 -24.88 32.11
CA LYS A 376 -3.05 -23.45 32.48
C LYS A 376 -4.06 -22.74 31.57
N LEU A 377 -4.03 -22.97 30.25
CA LEU A 377 -4.96 -22.36 29.30
C LEU A 377 -6.41 -22.84 29.53
N LEU A 378 -6.62 -24.10 29.87
CA LEU A 378 -7.93 -24.64 30.23
C LEU A 378 -8.50 -23.96 31.49
N LEU A 379 -7.67 -23.76 32.52
CA LEU A 379 -8.05 -23.03 33.71
C LEU A 379 -8.36 -21.57 33.42
N LEU A 380 -7.51 -20.91 32.64
CA LEU A 380 -7.73 -19.52 32.21
C LEU A 380 -9.06 -19.38 31.46
N LYS A 381 -9.35 -20.25 30.50
CA LYS A 381 -10.61 -20.23 29.73
C LYS A 381 -11.83 -20.39 30.63
N LYS A 382 -11.77 -21.26 31.66
CA LYS A 382 -12.86 -21.46 32.63
C LYS A 382 -13.06 -20.24 33.53
N ALA A 383 -11.99 -19.55 33.92
CA ALA A 383 -12.02 -18.38 34.78
C ALA A 383 -12.42 -17.10 34.02
N CYS A 384 -12.15 -17.03 32.73
CA CYS A 384 -12.34 -15.84 31.92
C CYS A 384 -13.82 -15.51 31.70
N LYS A 385 -14.23 -14.28 32.00
CA LYS A 385 -15.61 -13.79 31.80
C LYS A 385 -15.83 -13.19 30.41
N VAL A 386 -14.75 -12.91 29.68
CA VAL A 386 -14.84 -12.35 28.34
C VAL A 386 -15.28 -13.42 27.36
N LYS A 387 -16.34 -13.12 26.59
CA LYS A 387 -16.89 -14.03 25.58
C LYS A 387 -16.14 -13.90 24.25
N ILE A 388 -14.84 -14.19 24.27
CA ILE A 388 -13.99 -14.20 23.08
C ILE A 388 -13.53 -15.63 22.84
N PRO A 389 -13.59 -16.16 21.62
CA PRO A 389 -13.09 -17.50 21.29
C PRO A 389 -11.61 -17.67 21.61
N PHE A 390 -11.24 -18.87 22.08
CA PHE A 390 -9.87 -19.23 22.42
C PHE A 390 -9.30 -20.18 21.37
N SER A 391 -8.14 -19.84 20.85
CA SER A 391 -7.33 -20.64 19.95
C SER A 391 -6.09 -21.17 20.67
N ALA A 392 -5.91 -22.48 20.73
CA ALA A 392 -4.71 -23.11 21.28
C ALA A 392 -3.74 -23.45 20.13
N ASN A 393 -2.63 -22.71 20.03
CA ASN A 393 -1.57 -22.95 19.07
C ASN A 393 -0.52 -23.88 19.72
N LEU A 394 -0.44 -25.12 19.21
CA LEU A 394 0.28 -26.20 19.87
C LEU A 394 1.81 -26.15 19.63
N GLY A 395 2.32 -25.22 18.82
CA GLY A 395 3.75 -24.95 18.67
C GLY A 395 4.60 -26.20 18.46
N ALA A 396 5.53 -26.41 19.38
CA ALA A 396 6.36 -27.61 19.46
C ALA A 396 5.68 -28.76 20.18
N PHE A 397 4.39 -28.65 20.48
CA PHE A 397 3.63 -29.68 21.16
C PHE A 397 3.61 -30.96 20.32
N ASP A 398 4.22 -31.96 20.87
CA ASP A 398 4.61 -33.22 20.25
C ASP A 398 3.45 -34.05 19.64
N SER A 399 3.81 -35.08 18.87
CA SER A 399 2.95 -36.05 18.21
C SER A 399 1.87 -36.74 19.08
N ARG A 400 1.85 -36.46 20.40
CA ARG A 400 0.85 -36.94 21.36
C ARG A 400 -0.46 -36.15 21.39
N ILE A 401 -0.67 -35.22 20.48
CA ILE A 401 -1.91 -34.38 20.38
C ILE A 401 -3.19 -35.25 20.35
N LEU A 402 -3.12 -36.42 19.72
CA LEU A 402 -4.25 -37.36 19.66
C LEU A 402 -4.66 -37.89 21.04
N GLU A 403 -3.71 -37.98 21.99
CA GLU A 403 -3.95 -38.44 23.37
C GLU A 403 -4.66 -37.35 24.18
N HIS A 404 -4.47 -36.06 23.84
CA HIS A 404 -5.08 -34.91 24.49
C HIS A 404 -6.37 -34.43 23.82
N SER A 405 -6.94 -35.19 22.89
CA SER A 405 -8.09 -34.79 22.07
C SER A 405 -9.26 -34.23 22.89
N HIS A 406 -9.57 -34.86 24.06
CA HIS A 406 -10.66 -34.42 24.93
C HIS A 406 -10.43 -33.01 25.51
N SER A 407 -9.21 -32.69 25.95
CA SER A 407 -8.83 -31.38 26.46
C SER A 407 -8.85 -30.32 25.36
N LEU A 408 -8.33 -30.67 24.19
CA LEU A 408 -8.25 -29.78 23.02
C LEU A 408 -9.64 -29.43 22.46
N LEU A 409 -10.61 -30.33 22.55
CA LEU A 409 -12.01 -30.06 22.16
C LEU A 409 -12.71 -29.00 23.03
N GLN A 410 -12.12 -28.53 24.11
CA GLN A 410 -12.64 -27.40 24.90
C GLN A 410 -12.36 -26.05 24.25
N PHE A 411 -11.40 -25.97 23.31
CA PHE A 411 -11.09 -24.74 22.59
C PHE A 411 -11.99 -24.58 21.35
N ASP A 412 -12.08 -23.35 20.85
CA ASP A 412 -12.88 -23.04 19.66
C ASP A 412 -12.09 -23.31 18.39
N LYS A 413 -10.76 -23.19 18.51
CA LYS A 413 -9.79 -23.52 17.45
C LYS A 413 -8.52 -24.12 18.06
N ILE A 414 -7.90 -25.05 17.34
CA ILE A 414 -6.55 -25.52 17.59
C ILE A 414 -5.66 -25.26 16.38
N VAL A 415 -4.38 -25.01 16.62
CA VAL A 415 -3.38 -24.73 15.57
C VAL A 415 -2.21 -25.70 15.71
N PHE A 416 -1.87 -26.40 14.64
CA PHE A 416 -0.75 -27.33 14.62
C PHE A 416 -0.24 -27.57 13.19
N ASN A 417 0.97 -28.15 13.05
CA ASN A 417 1.47 -28.59 11.73
C ASN A 417 0.98 -30.02 11.44
N PRO A 418 0.14 -30.25 10.40
CA PRO A 418 -0.39 -31.57 10.09
C PRO A 418 0.67 -32.55 9.62
N PHE A 419 1.83 -32.09 9.15
CA PHE A 419 2.92 -32.93 8.64
C PHE A 419 3.78 -33.57 9.74
N HIS A 420 3.59 -33.16 11.00
CA HIS A 420 4.13 -33.87 12.15
C HIS A 420 3.40 -35.21 12.42
N TYR A 421 2.31 -35.49 11.70
CA TYR A 421 1.47 -36.68 11.85
C TYR A 421 1.34 -37.42 10.53
N ASN A 422 0.95 -38.68 10.61
CA ASN A 422 0.48 -39.38 9.43
C ASN A 422 -0.95 -38.95 9.10
N PHE A 423 -1.07 -37.89 8.29
CA PHE A 423 -2.36 -37.28 7.94
C PHE A 423 -3.27 -38.18 7.10
N ARG A 424 -2.77 -39.33 6.62
CA ARG A 424 -3.55 -40.38 5.95
C ARG A 424 -4.07 -41.45 6.91
N SER A 425 -3.65 -41.42 8.19
CA SER A 425 -4.09 -42.39 9.16
C SER A 425 -5.54 -42.19 9.58
N GLN A 426 -6.24 -43.32 9.82
CA GLN A 426 -7.63 -43.31 10.29
C GLN A 426 -7.78 -42.53 11.61
N ASN A 427 -6.82 -42.66 12.53
CA ASN A 427 -6.84 -41.97 13.81
C ASN A 427 -6.80 -40.45 13.64
N PHE A 428 -5.97 -39.94 12.73
CA PHE A 428 -5.90 -38.53 12.45
C PHE A 428 -7.21 -37.99 11.83
N ILE A 429 -7.78 -38.75 10.89
CA ILE A 429 -9.06 -38.43 10.26
C ILE A 429 -10.19 -38.39 11.30
N LEU A 430 -10.25 -39.40 12.22
CA LEU A 430 -11.24 -39.43 13.29
C LEU A 430 -11.06 -38.25 14.28
N PHE A 431 -9.82 -37.89 14.57
CA PHE A 431 -9.51 -36.75 15.39
C PHE A 431 -10.09 -35.47 14.76
N LEU A 432 -9.82 -35.17 13.47
CA LEU A 432 -10.38 -33.99 12.77
C LEU A 432 -11.91 -34.01 12.73
N LYS A 433 -12.52 -35.18 12.48
CA LYS A 433 -13.98 -35.35 12.52
C LYS A 433 -14.55 -35.00 13.88
N SER A 434 -13.87 -35.35 14.98
CA SER A 434 -14.32 -35.06 16.33
C SER A 434 -14.41 -33.53 16.62
N PHE A 435 -13.56 -32.70 15.96
CA PHE A 435 -13.66 -31.25 16.00
C PHE A 435 -14.80 -30.75 15.12
N GLN A 436 -14.90 -31.24 13.90
CA GLN A 436 -15.96 -30.84 12.97
C GLN A 436 -17.37 -31.14 13.53
N ASP A 437 -17.58 -32.31 14.10
CA ASP A 437 -18.87 -32.73 14.69
C ASP A 437 -19.28 -31.84 15.87
N ARG A 438 -18.34 -31.18 16.51
CA ARG A 438 -18.58 -30.20 17.60
C ARG A 438 -18.53 -28.74 17.16
N GLN A 439 -18.56 -28.49 15.85
CA GLN A 439 -18.44 -27.16 15.29
C GLN A 439 -17.17 -26.42 15.77
N LYS A 440 -16.07 -27.15 15.85
CA LYS A 440 -14.72 -26.65 16.17
C LYS A 440 -13.87 -26.63 14.92
N THR A 441 -12.83 -25.81 14.90
CA THR A 441 -11.96 -25.62 13.74
C THR A 441 -10.53 -26.03 14.05
N CYS A 442 -9.88 -26.65 13.08
CA CYS A 442 -8.45 -26.91 13.08
C CYS A 442 -7.75 -25.95 12.11
N GLU A 443 -6.71 -25.28 12.58
CA GLU A 443 -5.81 -24.50 11.72
C GLU A 443 -4.55 -25.32 11.45
N PHE A 444 -4.27 -25.54 10.19
CA PHE A 444 -3.03 -26.15 9.73
C PHE A 444 -1.98 -25.07 9.48
N LYS A 445 -1.09 -24.87 10.44
CA LYS A 445 0.05 -23.97 10.32
C LYS A 445 1.21 -24.73 9.70
N ILE A 446 1.41 -24.58 8.40
CA ILE A 446 2.43 -25.27 7.62
C ILE A 446 3.71 -24.42 7.48
N LEU A 447 4.82 -25.04 7.18
CA LEU A 447 6.07 -24.37 6.84
C LEU A 447 6.17 -24.19 5.32
N ALA A 448 6.92 -23.19 4.87
CA ALA A 448 7.10 -22.93 3.44
C ALA A 448 7.68 -24.12 2.67
N GLU A 449 8.53 -24.91 3.31
CA GLU A 449 9.14 -26.15 2.76
C GLU A 449 8.12 -27.26 2.53
N ASP A 450 6.98 -27.23 3.22
CA ASP A 450 5.94 -28.26 3.13
C ASP A 450 4.89 -27.95 2.04
N LEU A 451 4.96 -26.82 1.35
CA LEU A 451 3.97 -26.39 0.35
C LEU A 451 3.73 -27.45 -0.74
N SER A 452 4.76 -28.20 -1.13
CA SER A 452 4.65 -29.24 -2.17
C SER A 452 3.75 -30.41 -1.76
N VAL A 453 3.51 -30.63 -0.47
CA VAL A 453 2.69 -31.73 0.07
C VAL A 453 1.23 -31.28 0.31
N VAL A 454 0.94 -29.99 0.24
CA VAL A 454 -0.42 -29.45 0.46
C VAL A 454 -1.48 -30.08 -0.46
N PRO A 455 -1.25 -30.30 -1.76
CA PRO A 455 -2.24 -30.93 -2.64
C PRO A 455 -2.66 -32.32 -2.16
N ASP A 456 -1.72 -33.11 -1.67
CA ASP A 456 -2.00 -34.45 -1.13
C ASP A 456 -2.85 -34.39 0.14
N LEU A 457 -2.55 -33.44 1.03
CA LEU A 457 -3.33 -33.20 2.24
C LEU A 457 -4.76 -32.75 1.88
N VAL A 458 -4.91 -31.78 0.97
CA VAL A 458 -6.22 -31.30 0.50
C VAL A 458 -7.07 -32.44 -0.05
N LYS A 459 -6.49 -33.32 -0.84
CA LYS A 459 -7.18 -34.50 -1.37
C LYS A 459 -7.72 -35.38 -0.24
N VAL A 460 -6.91 -35.67 0.79
CA VAL A 460 -7.35 -36.48 1.96
C VAL A 460 -8.49 -35.79 2.70
N LEU A 461 -8.43 -34.47 2.89
CA LEU A 461 -9.49 -33.70 3.55
C LEU A 461 -10.81 -33.77 2.77
N GLN A 462 -10.76 -33.59 1.44
CA GLN A 462 -11.93 -33.64 0.56
C GLN A 462 -12.54 -35.03 0.50
N GLU A 463 -11.74 -36.08 0.35
CA GLU A 463 -12.20 -37.47 0.36
C GLU A 463 -12.92 -37.87 1.67
N ASN A 464 -12.52 -37.26 2.79
CA ASN A 464 -13.11 -37.47 4.10
C ASN A 464 -14.18 -36.46 4.50
N ARG A 465 -14.51 -35.49 3.62
CA ARG A 465 -15.49 -34.40 3.84
C ARG A 465 -15.17 -33.55 5.08
N LEU A 466 -13.89 -33.27 5.28
CA LEU A 466 -13.41 -32.42 6.36
C LEU A 466 -13.38 -30.97 5.87
N THR A 467 -14.21 -30.12 6.46
CA THR A 467 -14.44 -28.72 6.00
C THR A 467 -14.03 -27.66 7.02
N ASN A 468 -14.04 -27.98 8.33
CA ASN A 468 -13.70 -27.02 9.38
C ASN A 468 -12.17 -26.88 9.53
N ILE A 469 -11.50 -26.54 8.44
CA ILE A 469 -10.04 -26.41 8.37
C ILE A 469 -9.70 -25.01 7.86
N ILE A 470 -8.67 -24.40 8.47
CA ILE A 470 -8.03 -23.16 8.02
C ILE A 470 -6.58 -23.48 7.70
N PHE A 471 -6.01 -22.88 6.68
CA PHE A 471 -4.59 -22.96 6.41
C PHE A 471 -3.88 -21.65 6.80
N SER A 472 -2.71 -21.75 7.41
CA SER A 472 -1.78 -20.65 7.63
C SER A 472 -0.36 -21.08 7.33
N LEU A 473 0.53 -20.12 7.06
CA LEU A 473 1.89 -20.39 6.61
C LEU A 473 2.89 -19.66 7.50
N GLU A 474 3.90 -20.36 7.98
CA GLU A 474 5.05 -19.74 8.63
C GLU A 474 6.19 -19.62 7.62
N THR A 475 6.53 -18.38 7.24
CA THR A 475 7.51 -18.07 6.21
C THR A 475 8.13 -16.70 6.41
N LYS A 476 9.29 -16.46 5.81
CA LYS A 476 9.94 -15.15 5.69
C LYS A 476 9.52 -14.40 4.41
N GLU A 477 9.15 -15.12 3.36
CA GLU A 477 8.74 -14.56 2.06
C GLU A 477 7.21 -14.55 1.95
N ILE A 478 6.56 -13.77 2.85
CA ILE A 478 5.12 -13.81 3.10
C ILE A 478 4.32 -13.69 1.81
N LEU A 479 4.55 -12.63 1.00
CA LEU A 479 3.75 -12.38 -0.20
C LEU A 479 3.84 -13.53 -1.21
N LEU A 480 5.05 -13.97 -1.53
CA LEU A 480 5.28 -15.00 -2.55
C LEU A 480 4.74 -16.37 -2.13
N ASP A 481 4.98 -16.76 -0.89
CA ASP A 481 4.58 -18.09 -0.42
C ASP A 481 3.08 -18.18 -0.15
N TYR A 482 2.42 -17.10 0.30
CA TYR A 482 0.95 -17.08 0.38
C TYR A 482 0.27 -17.05 -0.99
N ARG A 483 0.90 -16.48 -2.03
CA ARG A 483 0.43 -16.63 -3.42
C ARG A 483 0.49 -18.09 -3.85
N LYS A 484 1.58 -18.81 -3.55
CA LYS A 484 1.69 -20.26 -3.82
C LYS A 484 0.64 -21.04 -3.06
N LEU A 485 0.45 -20.76 -1.76
CA LEU A 485 -0.59 -21.41 -0.96
C LEU A 485 -1.99 -21.14 -1.54
N GLY A 486 -2.31 -19.91 -1.91
CA GLY A 486 -3.57 -19.54 -2.56
C GLY A 486 -3.81 -20.30 -3.86
N PHE A 487 -2.77 -20.45 -4.69
CA PHE A 487 -2.83 -21.26 -5.90
C PHE A 487 -3.13 -22.76 -5.58
N LEU A 488 -2.44 -23.31 -4.60
CA LEU A 488 -2.63 -24.71 -4.21
C LEU A 488 -4.03 -24.98 -3.62
N LEU A 489 -4.64 -23.97 -3.01
CA LEU A 489 -5.97 -24.05 -2.39
C LEU A 489 -7.12 -23.56 -3.27
N GLN A 490 -6.88 -23.01 -4.46
CA GLN A 490 -7.89 -22.34 -5.30
C GLN A 490 -9.15 -23.16 -5.61
N ASN A 491 -9.03 -24.51 -5.64
CA ASN A 491 -10.14 -25.42 -5.92
C ASN A 491 -10.65 -26.14 -4.65
N SER A 492 -10.19 -25.76 -3.48
CA SER A 492 -10.52 -26.46 -2.22
C SER A 492 -11.43 -25.65 -1.32
N GLU A 493 -11.54 -24.35 -1.55
CA GLU A 493 -12.34 -23.40 -0.77
C GLU A 493 -11.98 -23.31 0.73
N PHE A 494 -10.80 -23.81 1.15
CA PHE A 494 -10.36 -23.65 2.53
C PHE A 494 -9.94 -22.22 2.84
N PRO A 495 -10.37 -21.64 3.99
CA PRO A 495 -9.95 -20.31 4.42
C PRO A 495 -8.43 -20.24 4.68
N ILE A 496 -7.87 -19.06 4.43
CA ILE A 496 -6.47 -18.77 4.67
C ILE A 496 -6.35 -17.70 5.77
N LEU A 497 -5.63 -18.04 6.84
CA LEU A 497 -5.21 -17.07 7.85
C LEU A 497 -3.79 -16.60 7.53
N LEU A 498 -3.63 -15.28 7.38
CA LEU A 498 -2.33 -14.67 7.14
C LEU A 498 -1.58 -14.48 8.46
N PHE A 499 -0.47 -15.18 8.60
CA PHE A 499 0.38 -15.16 9.78
C PHE A 499 1.70 -14.43 9.50
N GLY A 500 2.12 -13.56 10.44
CA GLY A 500 3.42 -12.91 10.42
C GLY A 500 4.06 -12.84 11.79
N LYS A 501 5.36 -13.15 11.88
CA LYS A 501 6.16 -13.02 13.10
C LYS A 501 7.31 -12.06 12.87
N PHE A 502 7.48 -11.07 13.76
CA PHE A 502 8.44 -9.98 13.66
C PHE A 502 9.15 -9.74 14.99
N GLU A 503 10.35 -9.17 14.95
CA GLU A 503 11.18 -8.92 16.13
C GLU A 503 10.60 -7.80 17.02
N ASN A 504 9.92 -6.82 16.43
CA ASN A 504 9.32 -5.70 17.14
C ASN A 504 8.16 -5.09 16.33
N LEU A 505 7.47 -4.11 16.92
CA LEU A 505 6.31 -3.47 16.30
C LEU A 505 6.67 -2.69 15.01
N GLU A 506 7.84 -2.08 14.96
CA GLU A 506 8.29 -1.34 13.78
C GLU A 506 8.58 -2.27 12.61
N ASP A 507 9.25 -3.40 12.86
CA ASP A 507 9.45 -4.45 11.86
C ASP A 507 8.12 -5.04 11.37
N ALA A 508 7.16 -5.22 12.31
CA ALA A 508 5.82 -5.66 11.97
C ALA A 508 5.10 -4.65 11.08
N LEU A 509 5.21 -3.34 11.37
CA LEU A 509 4.57 -2.29 10.58
C LEU A 509 5.00 -2.39 9.11
N TYR A 510 6.29 -2.43 8.82
CA TYR A 510 6.78 -2.49 7.44
C TYR A 510 6.62 -3.89 6.84
N GLY A 511 7.06 -4.94 7.55
CA GLY A 511 7.06 -6.31 7.04
C GLY A 511 5.67 -6.88 6.82
N ALA A 512 4.72 -6.65 7.76
CA ALA A 512 3.35 -7.09 7.57
C ALA A 512 2.61 -6.25 6.53
N SER A 513 2.90 -4.94 6.43
CA SER A 513 2.30 -4.10 5.40
C SER A 513 2.71 -4.55 4.00
N VAL A 514 4.00 -4.81 3.76
CA VAL A 514 4.49 -5.32 2.47
C VAL A 514 3.97 -6.75 2.23
N GLY A 515 4.20 -7.66 3.16
CA GLY A 515 3.87 -9.07 3.01
C GLY A 515 2.37 -9.32 3.05
N ILE A 516 1.75 -9.14 4.21
CA ILE A 516 0.32 -9.45 4.43
C ILE A 516 -0.58 -8.45 3.71
N GLY A 517 -0.27 -7.15 3.77
CA GLY A 517 -0.99 -6.12 3.02
C GLY A 517 -0.95 -6.39 1.52
N GLY A 518 0.19 -6.82 0.98
CA GLY A 518 0.33 -7.23 -0.43
C GLY A 518 -0.52 -8.46 -0.78
N VAL A 519 -0.58 -9.47 0.09
CA VAL A 519 -1.46 -10.64 -0.09
C VAL A 519 -2.93 -10.23 -0.10
N PHE A 520 -3.34 -9.29 0.77
CA PHE A 520 -4.69 -8.73 0.74
C PHE A 520 -4.99 -7.93 -0.53
N VAL A 521 -4.02 -7.20 -1.07
CA VAL A 521 -4.16 -6.53 -2.38
C VAL A 521 -4.34 -7.53 -3.52
N ASP A 522 -3.83 -8.74 -3.37
CA ASP A 522 -4.05 -9.84 -4.31
C ASP A 522 -5.38 -10.58 -4.09
N GLY A 523 -6.18 -10.15 -3.13
CA GLY A 523 -7.50 -10.73 -2.85
C GLY A 523 -7.48 -12.00 -2.01
N ILE A 524 -6.33 -12.39 -1.45
CA ILE A 524 -6.12 -13.63 -0.69
C ILE A 524 -6.17 -13.33 0.81
N GLY A 525 -6.80 -14.19 1.60
CA GLY A 525 -6.80 -14.18 3.07
C GLY A 525 -8.14 -13.84 3.70
N ASP A 526 -8.49 -14.59 4.77
CA ASP A 526 -9.76 -14.53 5.48
C ASP A 526 -9.62 -14.13 6.95
N ALA A 527 -8.39 -14.20 7.47
CA ALA A 527 -8.03 -13.76 8.82
C ALA A 527 -6.57 -13.29 8.86
N ILE A 528 -6.22 -12.55 9.91
CA ILE A 528 -4.86 -12.05 10.16
C ILE A 528 -4.46 -12.33 11.61
N ARG A 529 -3.23 -12.79 11.81
CA ARG A 529 -2.57 -12.93 13.10
C ARG A 529 -1.12 -12.46 13.01
N LEU A 530 -0.79 -11.40 13.77
CA LEU A 530 0.58 -10.89 13.88
C LEU A 530 1.16 -11.22 15.26
N VAL A 531 2.45 -11.49 15.27
CA VAL A 531 3.28 -11.58 16.47
C VAL A 531 4.43 -10.60 16.31
N ALA A 532 4.53 -9.65 17.21
CA ALA A 532 5.68 -8.76 17.31
C ALA A 532 6.26 -8.91 18.74
N GLU A 533 7.52 -9.35 18.82
CA GLU A 533 8.17 -9.56 20.12
C GLU A 533 8.29 -8.23 20.88
N ASN A 534 8.10 -8.25 22.19
CA ASN A 534 8.15 -7.06 23.05
C ASN A 534 7.12 -5.94 22.75
N ALA A 535 6.13 -6.20 21.90
CA ALA A 535 5.06 -5.24 21.61
C ALA A 535 3.82 -5.51 22.49
N ASN A 536 3.07 -4.44 22.79
CA ASN A 536 1.79 -4.58 23.47
C ASN A 536 0.74 -5.20 22.54
N ALA A 537 -0.10 -6.12 23.06
CA ALA A 537 -1.12 -6.81 22.27
C ALA A 537 -2.13 -5.84 21.61
N ASN A 538 -2.48 -4.72 22.26
CA ASN A 538 -3.35 -3.69 21.68
C ASN A 538 -2.67 -2.94 20.52
N GLU A 539 -1.36 -2.70 20.58
CA GLU A 539 -0.62 -2.06 19.48
C GLU A 539 -0.58 -2.97 18.25
N VAL A 540 -0.33 -4.27 18.46
CA VAL A 540 -0.35 -5.26 17.37
C VAL A 540 -1.76 -5.43 16.80
N LEU A 541 -2.79 -5.43 17.66
CA LEU A 541 -4.19 -5.44 17.24
C LEU A 541 -4.53 -4.23 16.37
N ASN A 542 -4.16 -3.03 16.81
CA ASN A 542 -4.37 -1.80 16.04
C ASN A 542 -3.65 -1.86 14.68
N LEU A 543 -2.42 -2.36 14.63
CA LEU A 543 -1.68 -2.54 13.37
C LEU A 543 -2.42 -3.49 12.40
N CYS A 544 -3.00 -4.59 12.90
CA CYS A 544 -3.81 -5.48 12.06
C CYS A 544 -5.00 -4.74 11.43
N PHE A 545 -5.74 -3.96 12.22
CA PHE A 545 -6.86 -3.17 11.72
C PHE A 545 -6.43 -2.05 10.78
N ASP A 546 -5.27 -1.43 11.02
CA ASP A 546 -4.72 -0.39 10.14
C ASP A 546 -4.33 -0.95 8.76
N ILE A 547 -3.74 -2.15 8.71
CA ILE A 547 -3.46 -2.87 7.45
C ILE A 547 -4.76 -3.19 6.71
N LEU A 548 -5.78 -3.70 7.43
CA LEU A 548 -7.09 -4.00 6.85
C LEU A 548 -7.81 -2.74 6.34
N GLN A 549 -7.66 -1.61 7.01
CA GLN A 549 -8.20 -0.33 6.54
C GLN A 549 -7.44 0.21 5.34
N ALA A 550 -6.11 0.12 5.33
CA ALA A 550 -5.29 0.57 4.21
C ALA A 550 -5.56 -0.23 2.93
N THR A 551 -5.91 -1.51 3.07
CA THR A 551 -6.36 -2.38 1.97
C THR A 551 -7.87 -2.32 1.71
N ARG A 552 -8.61 -1.44 2.39
CA ARG A 552 -10.07 -1.24 2.28
C ARG A 552 -10.94 -2.47 2.55
N LEU A 553 -10.41 -3.43 3.31
CA LEU A 553 -11.11 -4.67 3.67
C LEU A 553 -11.95 -4.53 4.94
N ARG A 554 -11.54 -3.64 5.85
CA ARG A 554 -12.33 -3.25 7.03
C ARG A 554 -12.13 -1.77 7.32
N THR A 555 -13.14 -1.16 7.91
CA THR A 555 -13.10 0.24 8.35
C THR A 555 -13.26 0.30 9.86
N SER A 556 -12.31 0.87 10.56
CA SER A 556 -12.27 0.96 12.03
C SER A 556 -12.16 2.39 12.56
N LYS A 557 -11.84 3.35 11.67
CA LYS A 557 -11.68 4.79 12.01
C LYS A 557 -12.02 5.66 10.80
N THR A 558 -12.03 6.97 10.98
CA THR A 558 -12.10 7.94 9.87
C THR A 558 -10.88 7.76 8.95
N GLU A 559 -11.10 7.76 7.64
CA GLU A 559 -10.00 7.76 6.67
C GLU A 559 -9.61 9.19 6.32
N PHE A 560 -8.35 9.55 6.52
CA PHE A 560 -7.81 10.84 6.13
C PHE A 560 -6.94 10.70 4.88
N ILE A 561 -7.26 11.50 3.85
CA ILE A 561 -6.53 11.58 2.59
C ILE A 561 -5.86 12.95 2.59
N SER A 562 -4.60 13.02 3.01
CA SER A 562 -3.89 14.30 3.12
C SER A 562 -2.62 14.34 2.29
N CYS A 563 -2.43 15.44 1.57
CA CYS A 563 -1.26 15.59 0.70
C CYS A 563 0.02 15.83 1.52
N PRO A 564 1.21 15.51 0.96
CA PRO A 564 2.48 15.58 1.68
C PRO A 564 3.07 17.01 1.76
N SER A 565 2.30 18.05 1.47
CA SER A 565 2.78 19.41 1.24
C SER A 565 3.69 19.55 0.02
N CYS A 566 3.78 20.75 -0.51
CA CYS A 566 4.72 21.17 -1.54
C CYS A 566 4.74 22.71 -1.57
N GLY A 567 5.59 23.32 -2.39
CA GLY A 567 5.66 24.79 -2.51
C GLY A 567 4.36 25.50 -2.95
N ARG A 568 3.28 24.75 -3.21
CA ARG A 568 1.92 25.29 -3.51
C ARG A 568 0.97 25.26 -2.32
N THR A 569 1.38 24.72 -1.18
CA THR A 569 0.53 24.58 0.01
C THR A 569 0.21 25.97 0.59
N LEU A 570 -1.06 26.24 0.88
CA LEU A 570 -1.56 27.58 1.23
C LEU A 570 -1.80 27.78 2.73
N PHE A 571 -1.59 26.73 3.54
CA PHE A 571 -1.73 26.73 5.00
C PHE A 571 -0.84 25.68 5.62
N ASP A 572 -0.64 25.69 6.94
CA ASP A 572 0.06 24.60 7.65
C ASP A 572 -0.78 23.32 7.59
N LEU A 573 -0.34 22.41 6.73
CA LEU A 573 -1.06 21.17 6.45
C LEU A 573 -0.98 20.18 7.62
N GLN A 574 0.16 20.13 8.32
CA GLN A 574 0.36 19.22 9.44
C GLN A 574 -0.53 19.63 10.62
N GLU A 575 -0.51 20.89 10.99
CA GLU A 575 -1.34 21.44 12.06
C GLU A 575 -2.83 21.28 11.73
N THR A 576 -3.24 21.64 10.51
CA THR A 576 -4.64 21.53 10.06
C THR A 576 -5.12 20.08 10.07
N THR A 577 -4.29 19.14 9.57
CA THR A 577 -4.60 17.72 9.61
C THR A 577 -4.76 17.21 11.06
N ALA A 578 -3.89 17.64 11.97
CA ALA A 578 -3.98 17.24 13.39
C ALA A 578 -5.27 17.76 14.04
N ARG A 579 -5.66 19.04 13.78
CA ARG A 579 -6.92 19.60 14.30
C ARG A 579 -8.15 18.88 13.77
N ILE A 580 -8.23 18.66 12.46
CA ILE A 580 -9.36 17.96 11.84
C ILE A 580 -9.42 16.50 12.32
N LYS A 581 -8.28 15.79 12.41
CA LYS A 581 -8.22 14.44 12.97
C LYS A 581 -8.74 14.39 14.41
N LYS A 582 -8.36 15.34 15.25
CA LYS A 582 -8.82 15.41 16.65
C LYS A 582 -10.34 15.60 16.72
N ALA A 583 -10.92 16.39 15.83
CA ALA A 583 -12.34 16.71 15.84
C ALA A 583 -13.21 15.61 15.20
N THR A 584 -12.67 14.85 14.24
CA THR A 584 -13.48 13.95 13.37
C THR A 584 -12.98 12.50 13.34
N GLY A 585 -11.93 12.15 14.09
CA GLY A 585 -11.30 10.83 14.06
C GLY A 585 -12.20 9.67 14.51
N HIS A 586 -13.27 9.97 15.25
CA HIS A 586 -14.29 9.03 15.71
C HIS A 586 -15.34 8.67 14.66
N LEU A 587 -15.37 9.36 13.51
CA LEU A 587 -16.37 9.16 12.45
C LEU A 587 -16.02 7.96 11.58
N VAL A 588 -16.22 6.76 12.08
CA VAL A 588 -15.89 5.52 11.36
C VAL A 588 -16.63 5.43 10.04
N GLY A 589 -15.89 5.18 8.97
CA GLY A 589 -16.40 5.05 7.60
C GLY A 589 -16.46 6.36 6.83
N VAL A 590 -16.25 7.50 7.49
CA VAL A 590 -16.16 8.81 6.81
C VAL A 590 -14.75 9.00 6.25
N LYS A 591 -14.66 9.50 5.02
CA LYS A 591 -13.40 9.84 4.35
C LYS A 591 -13.28 11.34 4.21
N ILE A 592 -12.23 11.92 4.80
CA ILE A 592 -11.98 13.36 4.79
C ILE A 592 -10.66 13.64 4.07
N ALA A 593 -10.74 14.42 2.98
CA ALA A 593 -9.56 14.89 2.26
C ALA A 593 -9.11 16.25 2.80
N ILE A 594 -7.80 16.41 3.03
CA ILE A 594 -7.17 17.66 3.46
C ILE A 594 -6.06 18.00 2.46
N MET A 595 -6.35 18.97 1.58
CA MET A 595 -5.51 19.29 0.43
C MET A 595 -4.98 20.72 0.53
N GLY A 596 -3.66 20.87 0.45
CA GLY A 596 -3.00 22.17 0.58
C GLY A 596 -3.33 23.18 -0.52
N CYS A 597 -3.78 22.73 -1.70
CA CYS A 597 -4.12 23.61 -2.83
C CYS A 597 -5.11 22.96 -3.81
N ILE A 598 -5.72 23.78 -4.68
CA ILE A 598 -6.68 23.34 -5.70
C ILE A 598 -6.06 22.63 -6.92
N VAL A 599 -4.74 22.58 -7.04
CA VAL A 599 -4.08 22.09 -8.27
C VAL A 599 -4.35 20.62 -8.52
N ASN A 600 -4.07 19.77 -7.56
CA ASN A 600 -4.37 18.33 -7.62
C ASN A 600 -5.54 17.95 -6.69
N GLY A 601 -5.80 18.77 -5.66
CA GLY A 601 -6.74 18.45 -4.59
C GLY A 601 -8.06 17.89 -5.08
N PRO A 602 -8.80 18.57 -5.98
CA PRO A 602 -10.11 18.09 -6.43
C PRO A 602 -10.07 16.72 -7.15
N GLY A 603 -8.96 16.40 -7.81
CA GLY A 603 -8.78 15.09 -8.46
C GLY A 603 -8.41 14.00 -7.46
N GLU A 604 -7.41 14.27 -6.64
CA GLU A 604 -6.84 13.28 -5.70
C GLU A 604 -7.76 12.97 -4.51
N MET A 605 -8.75 13.83 -4.22
CA MET A 605 -9.79 13.60 -3.24
C MET A 605 -11.05 12.93 -3.81
N ALA A 606 -11.03 12.43 -5.03
CA ALA A 606 -12.21 11.89 -5.72
C ALA A 606 -12.94 10.77 -4.94
N ASP A 607 -12.21 10.07 -4.07
CA ASP A 607 -12.72 9.01 -3.20
C ASP A 607 -13.18 9.51 -1.80
N ALA A 608 -13.03 10.81 -1.51
CA ALA A 608 -13.41 11.37 -0.22
C ALA A 608 -14.89 11.79 -0.16
N ASP A 609 -15.50 11.62 1.00
CA ASP A 609 -16.85 12.13 1.26
C ASP A 609 -16.82 13.65 1.43
N PHE A 610 -15.81 14.15 2.13
CA PHE A 610 -15.62 15.58 2.41
C PHE A 610 -14.22 16.02 2.03
N GLY A 611 -14.12 17.26 1.50
CA GLY A 611 -12.84 17.88 1.15
C GLY A 611 -12.64 19.23 1.81
N TYR A 612 -11.45 19.43 2.40
CA TYR A 612 -10.93 20.68 2.91
C TYR A 612 -9.74 21.09 2.04
N VAL A 613 -9.92 22.07 1.17
CA VAL A 613 -8.98 22.37 0.08
C VAL A 613 -8.55 23.83 0.11
N GLY A 614 -7.26 24.12 0.20
CA GLY A 614 -6.70 25.46 0.13
C GLY A 614 -7.05 26.15 -1.19
N ALA A 615 -7.66 27.34 -1.12
CA ALA A 615 -8.18 28.08 -2.28
C ALA A 615 -7.47 29.40 -2.53
N GLY A 616 -6.67 29.88 -1.59
CA GLY A 616 -5.89 31.11 -1.60
C GLY A 616 -5.35 31.39 -0.20
N PRO A 617 -4.51 32.40 -0.01
CA PRO A 617 -3.99 32.78 1.30
C PRO A 617 -5.12 32.97 2.31
N GLY A 618 -5.13 32.17 3.40
CA GLY A 618 -6.15 32.24 4.45
C GLY A 618 -7.56 31.84 4.02
N LYS A 619 -7.73 31.18 2.87
CA LYS A 619 -9.05 30.77 2.34
C LYS A 619 -9.08 29.30 1.99
N VAL A 620 -10.22 28.65 2.25
CA VAL A 620 -10.49 27.23 2.03
C VAL A 620 -11.78 27.05 1.24
N HIS A 621 -11.83 26.03 0.39
CA HIS A 621 -13.06 25.49 -0.18
C HIS A 621 -13.44 24.21 0.55
N LEU A 622 -14.73 24.05 0.86
CA LEU A 622 -15.25 22.77 1.34
C LEU A 622 -16.02 22.07 0.22
N TYR A 623 -15.77 20.76 0.16
CA TYR A 623 -16.38 19.87 -0.83
C TYR A 623 -17.23 18.81 -0.15
N TYR A 624 -18.26 18.37 -0.84
CA TYR A 624 -18.99 17.13 -0.59
C TYR A 624 -18.88 16.26 -1.85
N GLY A 625 -18.21 15.12 -1.74
CA GLY A 625 -17.76 14.39 -2.90
C GLY A 625 -16.92 15.28 -3.84
N LYS A 626 -17.33 15.40 -5.09
CA LYS A 626 -16.65 16.21 -6.12
C LYS A 626 -17.18 17.67 -6.21
N GLU A 627 -18.23 18.02 -5.47
CA GLU A 627 -18.91 19.32 -5.56
C GLU A 627 -18.38 20.32 -4.53
N ILE A 628 -18.12 21.55 -4.94
CA ILE A 628 -17.79 22.63 -4.01
C ILE A 628 -19.08 23.13 -3.38
N VAL A 629 -19.26 22.85 -2.08
CA VAL A 629 -20.44 23.30 -1.33
C VAL A 629 -20.25 24.64 -0.62
N ALA A 630 -19.00 25.02 -0.35
CA ALA A 630 -18.70 26.32 0.22
C ALA A 630 -17.36 26.85 -0.32
N LYS A 631 -17.36 28.11 -0.80
CA LYS A 631 -16.21 28.75 -1.47
C LYS A 631 -15.60 29.86 -0.64
N GLY A 632 -14.27 29.89 -0.56
CA GLY A 632 -13.51 31.01 -0.01
C GLY A 632 -13.76 31.31 1.47
N ILE A 633 -14.00 30.24 2.26
CA ILE A 633 -14.21 30.33 3.70
C ILE A 633 -12.88 30.75 4.35
N PRO A 634 -12.87 31.70 5.29
CA PRO A 634 -11.70 31.98 6.10
C PRO A 634 -11.22 30.73 6.83
N SER A 635 -9.92 30.46 6.81
CA SER A 635 -9.33 29.24 7.41
C SER A 635 -9.69 29.09 8.90
N GLU A 636 -9.87 30.21 9.62
CA GLU A 636 -10.28 30.23 11.02
C GLU A 636 -11.69 29.66 11.29
N GLN A 637 -12.57 29.69 10.28
CA GLN A 637 -13.95 29.20 10.36
C GLN A 637 -14.14 27.86 9.66
N ALA A 638 -13.15 27.40 8.93
CA ALA A 638 -13.28 26.28 8.01
C ALA A 638 -13.47 24.92 8.75
N ASP A 639 -12.85 24.75 9.92
CA ASP A 639 -12.99 23.53 10.73
C ASP A 639 -14.44 23.38 11.25
N GLU A 640 -15.02 24.46 11.80
CA GLU A 640 -16.41 24.47 12.28
C GLU A 640 -17.37 24.21 11.12
N LYS A 641 -17.14 24.87 9.98
CA LYS A 641 -17.96 24.70 8.77
C LYS A 641 -17.87 23.29 8.19
N LEU A 642 -16.73 22.63 8.28
CA LEU A 642 -16.59 21.22 7.91
C LEU A 642 -17.44 20.32 8.82
N ILE A 643 -17.42 20.55 10.14
CA ILE A 643 -18.23 19.80 11.11
C ILE A 643 -19.72 20.04 10.85
N GLU A 644 -20.16 21.28 10.62
CA GLU A 644 -21.53 21.62 10.26
C GLU A 644 -21.96 20.86 8.99
N LEU A 645 -21.10 20.85 7.96
CA LEU A 645 -21.37 20.13 6.72
C LEU A 645 -21.52 18.62 6.94
N ILE A 646 -20.66 18.01 7.76
CA ILE A 646 -20.75 16.59 8.09
C ILE A 646 -22.05 16.29 8.82
N LYS A 647 -22.49 17.17 9.75
CA LYS A 647 -23.79 17.09 10.44
C LYS A 647 -24.95 17.20 9.48
N GLU A 648 -24.92 18.20 8.59
CA GLU A 648 -25.95 18.43 7.56
C GLU A 648 -26.14 17.20 6.65
N LYS A 649 -25.04 16.52 6.30
CA LYS A 649 -25.08 15.30 5.47
C LYS A 649 -25.46 14.04 6.26
N GLY A 650 -25.73 14.14 7.56
CA GLY A 650 -26.16 13.02 8.40
C GLY A 650 -25.05 12.00 8.70
N MET A 651 -23.77 12.37 8.51
CA MET A 651 -22.62 11.48 8.72
C MET A 651 -21.90 11.74 10.06
N TRP A 652 -22.40 12.68 10.85
CA TRP A 652 -21.89 12.96 12.20
C TRP A 652 -22.41 11.94 13.21
N LYS A 653 -21.50 11.49 14.07
CA LYS A 653 -21.83 10.76 15.31
C LYS A 653 -21.22 11.54 16.46
N GLU A 654 -21.86 11.57 17.60
CA GLU A 654 -21.27 12.19 18.78
C GLU A 654 -20.09 11.33 19.27
N PRO A 655 -19.00 11.95 19.78
CA PRO A 655 -17.79 11.26 20.23
C PRO A 655 -18.02 10.26 21.36
#